data_bc1917e124d1a0c46d68fa80495be886
#
_entry.id   bc1917e124d1a0c46d68fa80495be886
#
_cell.length_a   1.000
_cell.length_b   1.000
_cell.length_c   1.000
_cell.angle_alpha   90.00
_cell.angle_beta   90.00
_cell.angle_gamma   90.00
#
_symmetry.space_group_name_H-M   'P 1'
#
loop_
_entity.id
_entity.type
_entity.pdbx_description
1 polymer ?
#
loop_
_entity_poly.entity_id
_entity_poly.type
_entity_poly.pdbx_seq_one_letter_code
_entity_poly.pdbx_strand_id
1 'polypeptide(L)'
;MIQYIVTGMSCAACSARVEKAVSKVPGVTSCSVSLLTNSMGVEGTATEQEIIKAVKDAGYGASKKGEGAAKAQPAQALAGEDMLKDRETPVLKRRLIASVGFLIVLMYFSMGHMMWGWPVPGFMKDNHVMMGLLQMLLTITVMVINQKFFISGFKGLIHRAPNMDTLVALGSGASFVYSTYALFAMTDAQMHGDMDAVMSYMHDFYFESAAMILALITVGKMLEARSKGKTTDALKGLMKLAPKTAVVIRTGKEVQVSIEQVQKGDCFVVKPGENIPVDGEVIEGNSAVNESALTGESIPVDKAVGDKVSAATVNQSGYLKCRATRVGEDTTLSQIIQMVSDAAATKAPIAKIADRVSGVFVPTVITIAVITIIVWLIAGQSIGFALSRGIAVLVISCPCALGLATPVAIMVGNGMGARNGIMFKTAVSLEETGKMQIVALDKTGTITSGEPKVTDIIPAAGVTEDTLLKCAYALENKSEHPLARAILEKAKEENAGIEEVTGFQALPGNGLTAILDEHTLYGGNHTFISSKVSVDGDMQKKAEKLAEAGKTPLFFGNEDRLLGVIAVADVIKEDSPQAIKELQNMGIHVVMLTGDNERTAKAIGQQAGVDEVIAGVLPEGKEQVIRKLKEKGKVAMVGDGINDAPALTRADMGIAIGAGTDVAIDAADVVLMKSRLSDVPAAIRMSRATLRNSHENLFWAFFYNIIGIPLAAGVWYPLFGWKLNPMFGAAAMSLSSFCVVSNALRLNLFKMYDASKDKKLKAKKEKKRSKKEDKTMKKIMHIEGMMCGHCEAAVKKALEALPQVDEAVVSHEAGTAELTLNAEIADDVLKKTVEDKDYTVTSVE
;
A
#
# COMPACT_ATOMS: atom_id res chain seq x y z
N MET A 1 -7.73 -6.14 11.61
CA MET A 1 -8.15 -4.70 11.57
C MET A 1 -9.67 -4.62 11.39
N ILE A 2 -10.43 -3.94 12.28
CA ILE A 2 -11.89 -3.76 12.14
C ILE A 2 -12.14 -2.50 11.30
N GLN A 3 -13.02 -2.59 10.30
CA GLN A 3 -13.33 -1.46 9.41
C GLN A 3 -14.64 -0.78 9.78
N TYR A 4 -14.64 0.57 9.74
CA TYR A 4 -15.80 1.42 9.94
C TYR A 4 -15.99 2.36 8.75
N ILE A 5 -17.24 2.70 8.44
CA ILE A 5 -17.59 3.74 7.48
C ILE A 5 -17.69 5.05 8.27
N VAL A 6 -16.99 6.09 7.82
CA VAL A 6 -16.99 7.42 8.45
C VAL A 6 -17.64 8.42 7.51
N THR A 7 -18.64 9.16 8.01
CA THR A 7 -19.40 10.14 7.22
C THR A 7 -19.15 11.56 7.69
N GLY A 8 -19.23 12.52 6.76
CA GLY A 8 -19.07 13.96 7.07
C GLY A 8 -17.65 14.49 6.92
N MET A 9 -16.66 13.67 6.52
CA MET A 9 -15.31 14.14 6.21
C MET A 9 -15.27 14.81 4.84
N SER A 10 -14.68 16.02 4.76
CA SER A 10 -14.56 16.79 3.51
C SER A 10 -13.11 17.08 3.09
N CYS A 11 -12.13 16.86 3.98
CA CYS A 11 -10.72 17.17 3.72
C CYS A 11 -9.77 16.37 4.63
N ALA A 12 -8.46 16.43 4.33
CA ALA A 12 -7.40 15.78 5.09
C ALA A 12 -7.37 16.15 6.58
N ALA A 13 -7.66 17.42 6.93
CA ALA A 13 -7.75 17.85 8.32
C ALA A 13 -8.89 17.16 9.09
N CYS A 14 -9.99 16.84 8.40
CA CYS A 14 -11.10 16.07 8.98
C CYS A 14 -10.68 14.64 9.32
N SER A 15 -10.00 13.95 8.38
CA SER A 15 -9.52 12.58 8.62
C SER A 15 -8.49 12.51 9.74
N ALA A 16 -7.55 13.47 9.79
CA ALA A 16 -6.55 13.55 10.86
C ALA A 16 -7.19 13.78 12.24
N ARG A 17 -8.29 14.53 12.30
CA ARG A 17 -9.02 14.77 13.54
C ARG A 17 -9.73 13.51 14.04
N VAL A 18 -10.44 12.79 13.17
CA VAL A 18 -11.07 11.51 13.50
C VAL A 18 -10.03 10.52 14.01
N GLU A 19 -8.91 10.39 13.29
CA GLU A 19 -7.79 9.52 13.65
C GLU A 19 -7.25 9.85 15.05
N LYS A 20 -7.02 11.16 15.33
CA LYS A 20 -6.56 11.62 16.64
C LYS A 20 -7.56 11.38 17.76
N ALA A 21 -8.86 11.47 17.49
CA ALA A 21 -9.90 11.22 18.47
C ALA A 21 -10.01 9.75 18.85
N VAL A 22 -10.01 8.87 17.84
CA VAL A 22 -10.09 7.41 18.02
C VAL A 22 -8.81 6.83 18.62
N SER A 23 -7.63 7.33 18.22
CA SER A 23 -6.34 6.89 18.81
C SER A 23 -6.19 7.23 20.30
N LYS A 24 -7.06 8.06 20.87
CA LYS A 24 -7.10 8.36 22.32
C LYS A 24 -8.00 7.43 23.11
N VAL A 25 -8.79 6.60 22.44
CA VAL A 25 -9.69 5.64 23.10
C VAL A 25 -8.84 4.54 23.74
N PRO A 26 -9.01 4.25 25.04
CA PRO A 26 -8.30 3.16 25.71
C PRO A 26 -8.53 1.83 24.97
N GLY A 27 -7.46 1.07 24.76
CA GLY A 27 -7.51 -0.21 24.02
C GLY A 27 -7.37 -0.10 22.52
N VAL A 28 -7.25 1.08 21.92
CA VAL A 28 -6.91 1.25 20.50
C VAL A 28 -5.38 1.26 20.35
N THR A 29 -4.85 0.27 19.63
CA THR A 29 -3.42 0.16 19.31
C THR A 29 -3.04 0.90 18.05
N SER A 30 -3.88 0.83 17.01
CA SER A 30 -3.71 1.61 15.79
C SER A 30 -5.04 2.10 15.22
N CYS A 31 -5.02 3.27 14.60
CA CYS A 31 -6.16 3.82 13.88
C CYS A 31 -5.67 4.50 12.59
N SER A 32 -6.31 4.20 11.48
CA SER A 32 -6.05 4.82 10.19
C SER A 32 -7.36 5.21 9.52
N VAL A 33 -7.46 6.47 9.08
CA VAL A 33 -8.69 7.02 8.49
C VAL A 33 -8.44 7.43 7.05
N SER A 34 -9.12 6.79 6.11
CA SER A 34 -9.03 7.09 4.67
C SER A 34 -10.12 8.07 4.24
N LEU A 35 -9.72 9.27 3.80
CA LEU A 35 -10.63 10.24 3.18
C LEU A 35 -11.12 9.76 1.81
N LEU A 36 -10.34 8.93 1.12
CA LEU A 36 -10.63 8.47 -0.24
C LEU A 36 -11.79 7.47 -0.26
N THR A 37 -11.76 6.51 0.67
CA THR A 37 -12.80 5.47 0.79
C THR A 37 -13.87 5.80 1.83
N ASN A 38 -13.73 6.94 2.54
CA ASN A 38 -14.57 7.30 3.68
C ASN A 38 -14.64 6.19 4.73
N SER A 39 -13.52 5.48 4.92
CA SER A 39 -13.40 4.37 5.86
C SER A 39 -12.36 4.63 6.93
N MET A 40 -12.46 3.89 8.02
CA MET A 40 -11.52 3.89 9.13
C MET A 40 -11.21 2.45 9.52
N GLY A 41 -9.92 2.10 9.57
CA GLY A 41 -9.44 0.85 10.13
C GLY A 41 -8.95 1.07 11.56
N VAL A 42 -9.38 0.23 12.49
CA VAL A 42 -9.00 0.28 13.91
C VAL A 42 -8.50 -1.08 14.34
N GLU A 43 -7.39 -1.10 15.05
CA GLU A 43 -6.84 -2.28 15.73
C GLU A 43 -6.80 -2.03 17.24
N GLY A 44 -7.05 -3.09 17.99
CA GLY A 44 -7.06 -3.02 19.45
C GLY A 44 -8.22 -3.77 20.07
N THR A 45 -8.40 -3.61 21.38
CA THR A 45 -9.42 -4.25 22.21
C THR A 45 -10.59 -3.33 22.58
N ALA A 46 -10.58 -2.07 22.10
CA ALA A 46 -11.65 -1.09 22.37
C ALA A 46 -13.00 -1.54 21.80
N THR A 47 -14.07 -1.26 22.52
CA THR A 47 -15.43 -1.64 22.09
C THR A 47 -15.91 -0.78 20.93
N GLU A 48 -16.78 -1.34 20.10
CA GLU A 48 -17.38 -0.64 18.96
C GLU A 48 -18.09 0.65 19.38
N GLN A 49 -18.82 0.62 20.49
CA GLN A 49 -19.58 1.77 20.99
C GLN A 49 -18.65 2.93 21.39
N GLU A 50 -17.51 2.65 22.00
CA GLU A 50 -16.52 3.66 22.38
C GLU A 50 -15.89 4.31 21.15
N ILE A 51 -15.57 3.51 20.14
CA ILE A 51 -15.02 3.99 18.86
C ILE A 51 -16.02 4.89 18.14
N ILE A 52 -17.28 4.46 17.99
CA ILE A 52 -18.35 5.25 17.35
C ILE A 52 -18.60 6.54 18.12
N LYS A 53 -18.59 6.47 19.46
CA LYS A 53 -18.76 7.65 20.33
C LYS A 53 -17.64 8.67 20.11
N ALA A 54 -16.38 8.22 20.10
CA ALA A 54 -15.23 9.10 19.86
C ALA A 54 -15.31 9.82 18.50
N VAL A 55 -15.80 9.14 17.46
CA VAL A 55 -16.00 9.74 16.13
C VAL A 55 -17.14 10.75 16.16
N LYS A 56 -18.24 10.47 16.86
CA LYS A 56 -19.36 11.40 17.03
C LYS A 56 -18.96 12.64 17.82
N ASP A 57 -18.21 12.48 18.89
CA ASP A 57 -17.70 13.57 19.72
C ASP A 57 -16.71 14.45 18.93
N ALA A 58 -16.01 13.89 17.95
CA ALA A 58 -15.18 14.64 17.00
C ALA A 58 -16.02 15.41 15.95
N GLY A 59 -17.35 15.22 15.90
CA GLY A 59 -18.27 15.92 15.01
C GLY A 59 -18.59 15.18 13.70
N TYR A 60 -18.30 13.85 13.60
CA TYR A 60 -18.49 13.02 12.41
C TYR A 60 -19.40 11.82 12.70
N GLY A 61 -19.93 11.17 11.66
CA GLY A 61 -20.69 9.93 11.80
C GLY A 61 -19.80 8.70 11.61
N ALA A 62 -20.08 7.61 12.35
CA ALA A 62 -19.43 6.33 12.13
C ALA A 62 -20.43 5.17 12.25
N SER A 63 -20.20 4.10 11.47
CA SER A 63 -20.89 2.81 11.56
C SER A 63 -19.90 1.70 11.20
N LYS A 64 -20.05 0.53 11.84
CA LYS A 64 -19.23 -0.63 11.51
C LYS A 64 -19.57 -1.16 10.12
N LYS A 65 -18.54 -1.57 9.37
CA LYS A 65 -18.72 -2.15 8.04
C LYS A 65 -19.32 -3.56 8.21
N GLY A 66 -20.52 -3.78 7.68
CA GLY A 66 -21.22 -5.08 7.77
C GLY A 66 -22.50 -5.10 8.61
N GLU A 67 -22.75 -4.19 9.54
CA GLU A 67 -23.95 -4.24 10.44
C GLU A 67 -25.21 -3.56 9.91
N GLY A 68 -25.15 -2.85 8.80
CA GLY A 68 -26.34 -2.19 8.19
C GLY A 68 -27.30 -3.14 7.45
N ALA A 69 -26.99 -4.44 7.33
CA ALA A 69 -27.71 -5.43 6.51
C ALA A 69 -28.59 -6.40 7.31
N ALA A 70 -28.67 -6.29 8.63
CA ALA A 70 -29.37 -7.29 9.47
C ALA A 70 -30.91 -7.25 9.38
N LYS A 71 -31.53 -6.45 8.49
CA LYS A 71 -33.00 -6.42 8.27
C LYS A 71 -33.44 -6.48 6.79
N ALA A 72 -32.59 -6.82 5.84
CA ALA A 72 -32.97 -7.05 4.44
C ALA A 72 -32.17 -8.22 3.86
N GLN A 73 -32.90 -9.21 3.40
CA GLN A 73 -32.52 -10.43 2.64
C GLN A 73 -31.14 -10.56 1.96
N PRO A 74 -30.66 -11.77 1.61
CA PRO A 74 -29.27 -12.13 1.34
C PRO A 74 -28.72 -11.45 0.08
N ALA A 75 -27.87 -10.44 0.25
CA ALA A 75 -27.19 -9.70 -0.83
C ALA A 75 -25.79 -9.19 -0.40
N GLN A 76 -24.98 -10.04 0.24
CA GLN A 76 -23.66 -9.61 0.72
C GLN A 76 -22.67 -9.26 -0.41
N ALA A 77 -22.74 -9.92 -1.56
CA ALA A 77 -21.94 -9.57 -2.74
C ALA A 77 -22.37 -8.21 -3.36
N LEU A 78 -23.66 -7.84 -3.27
CA LEU A 78 -24.20 -6.54 -3.72
C LEU A 78 -23.80 -5.38 -2.78
N ALA A 79 -23.55 -5.64 -1.50
CA ALA A 79 -23.17 -4.59 -0.55
C ALA A 79 -21.79 -3.98 -0.86
N GLY A 80 -20.84 -4.77 -1.34
CA GLY A 80 -19.50 -4.28 -1.72
C GLY A 80 -19.53 -3.40 -2.97
N GLU A 81 -20.31 -3.76 -3.99
CA GLU A 81 -20.44 -3.01 -5.24
C GLU A 81 -21.17 -1.66 -5.03
N ASP A 82 -22.15 -1.63 -4.13
CA ASP A 82 -22.93 -0.43 -3.80
C ASP A 82 -22.11 0.58 -2.94
N MET A 83 -21.13 0.12 -2.21
CA MET A 83 -20.20 0.96 -1.43
C MET A 83 -19.19 1.72 -2.30
N LEU A 84 -18.79 1.14 -3.44
CA LEU A 84 -17.86 1.76 -4.40
C LEU A 84 -18.58 2.61 -5.45
N LYS A 85 -19.90 2.66 -5.42
CA LYS A 85 -20.71 3.44 -6.36
C LYS A 85 -20.53 4.93 -6.09
N ASP A 86 -20.17 5.68 -7.12
CA ASP A 86 -20.01 7.14 -7.05
C ASP A 86 -21.36 7.81 -6.85
N ARG A 87 -21.72 8.08 -5.61
CA ARG A 87 -22.95 8.79 -5.21
C ARG A 87 -22.76 10.31 -5.12
N GLU A 88 -21.51 10.77 -5.03
CA GLU A 88 -21.19 12.20 -4.82
C GLU A 88 -21.18 12.99 -6.14
N THR A 89 -20.58 12.45 -7.20
CA THR A 89 -20.46 13.13 -8.49
C THR A 89 -21.82 13.55 -9.10
N PRO A 90 -22.89 12.73 -9.09
CA PRO A 90 -24.19 13.13 -9.62
C PRO A 90 -24.81 14.30 -8.85
N VAL A 91 -24.65 14.32 -7.51
CA VAL A 91 -25.16 15.38 -6.64
C VAL A 91 -24.42 16.68 -6.88
N LEU A 92 -23.08 16.62 -6.92
CA LEU A 92 -22.23 17.79 -7.20
C LEU A 92 -22.47 18.33 -8.61
N LYS A 93 -22.68 17.46 -9.61
CA LYS A 93 -23.01 17.86 -10.98
C LYS A 93 -24.32 18.64 -11.05
N ARG A 94 -25.38 18.18 -10.37
CA ARG A 94 -26.67 18.90 -10.32
C ARG A 94 -26.52 20.27 -9.66
N ARG A 95 -25.80 20.34 -8.53
CA ARG A 95 -25.53 21.62 -7.84
C ARG A 95 -24.74 22.57 -8.72
N LEU A 96 -23.70 22.06 -9.39
CA LEU A 96 -22.87 22.86 -10.30
C LEU A 96 -23.71 23.44 -11.44
N ILE A 97 -24.52 22.62 -12.13
CA ILE A 97 -25.38 23.09 -13.24
C ILE A 97 -26.33 24.19 -12.75
N ALA A 98 -26.96 24.01 -11.58
CA ALA A 98 -27.82 25.00 -10.99
C ALA A 98 -27.05 26.29 -10.64
N SER A 99 -25.91 26.18 -9.99
CA SER A 99 -25.06 27.33 -9.60
C SER A 99 -24.56 28.09 -10.82
N VAL A 100 -24.13 27.40 -11.89
CA VAL A 100 -23.65 28.01 -13.14
C VAL A 100 -24.80 28.73 -13.87
N GLY A 101 -25.99 28.15 -13.86
CA GLY A 101 -27.16 28.82 -14.46
C GLY A 101 -27.44 30.18 -13.84
N PHE A 102 -27.51 30.26 -12.50
CA PHE A 102 -27.72 31.56 -11.81
C PHE A 102 -26.48 32.46 -11.91
N LEU A 103 -25.28 31.91 -11.93
CA LEU A 103 -24.04 32.65 -12.08
C LEU A 103 -23.94 33.34 -13.44
N ILE A 104 -24.36 32.69 -14.56
CA ILE A 104 -24.37 33.29 -15.89
C ILE A 104 -25.30 34.53 -15.92
N VAL A 105 -26.49 34.41 -15.30
CA VAL A 105 -27.40 35.54 -15.16
C VAL A 105 -26.77 36.65 -14.31
N LEU A 106 -26.13 36.31 -13.18
CA LEU A 106 -25.45 37.27 -12.33
C LEU A 106 -24.33 38.01 -13.08
N MET A 107 -23.49 37.27 -13.82
CA MET A 107 -22.41 37.84 -14.63
C MET A 107 -22.90 38.72 -15.77
N TYR A 108 -24.08 38.43 -16.35
CA TYR A 108 -24.69 39.28 -17.33
C TYR A 108 -24.95 40.69 -16.77
N PHE A 109 -25.49 40.79 -15.56
CA PHE A 109 -25.82 42.07 -14.94
C PHE A 109 -24.60 42.76 -14.32
N SER A 110 -23.69 42.00 -13.66
CA SER A 110 -22.52 42.60 -12.97
C SER A 110 -21.42 43.02 -13.94
N MET A 111 -21.00 42.16 -14.87
CA MET A 111 -19.94 42.46 -15.82
C MET A 111 -20.48 42.84 -17.21
N GLY A 112 -21.45 42.13 -17.73
CA GLY A 112 -21.98 42.34 -19.08
C GLY A 112 -22.55 43.73 -19.26
N HIS A 113 -23.40 44.14 -18.36
CA HIS A 113 -24.01 45.50 -18.43
C HIS A 113 -23.04 46.58 -17.98
N MET A 114 -22.39 46.40 -16.82
CA MET A 114 -21.55 47.43 -16.22
C MET A 114 -20.23 47.70 -16.97
N MET A 115 -19.59 46.65 -17.52
CA MET A 115 -18.30 46.79 -18.22
C MET A 115 -18.41 46.87 -19.72
N TRP A 116 -19.40 46.17 -20.31
CA TRP A 116 -19.55 46.04 -21.76
C TRP A 116 -20.82 46.70 -22.32
N GLY A 117 -21.66 47.29 -21.47
CA GLY A 117 -22.85 48.00 -21.88
C GLY A 117 -23.94 47.12 -22.48
N TRP A 118 -24.01 45.85 -22.07
CA TRP A 118 -25.06 44.94 -22.59
C TRP A 118 -26.46 45.44 -22.26
N PRO A 119 -27.43 45.22 -23.14
CA PRO A 119 -28.77 45.78 -22.97
C PRO A 119 -29.49 45.23 -21.75
N VAL A 120 -30.14 46.13 -21.00
CA VAL A 120 -30.98 45.78 -19.85
C VAL A 120 -32.37 46.32 -20.08
N PRO A 121 -33.41 45.75 -19.44
CA PRO A 121 -34.79 46.31 -19.53
C PRO A 121 -34.80 47.77 -19.11
N GLY A 122 -35.63 48.59 -19.77
CA GLY A 122 -35.64 50.05 -19.59
C GLY A 122 -35.89 50.54 -18.16
N PHE A 123 -36.61 49.78 -17.34
CA PHE A 123 -36.86 50.08 -15.92
C PHE A 123 -35.64 49.80 -15.00
N MET A 124 -34.63 49.10 -15.50
CA MET A 124 -33.39 48.82 -14.79
C MET A 124 -32.29 49.80 -15.19
N LYS A 125 -32.45 50.51 -16.31
CA LYS A 125 -31.45 51.44 -16.79
C LYS A 125 -31.33 52.60 -15.78
N ASP A 126 -30.18 52.92 -15.36
CA ASP A 126 -29.86 53.98 -14.36
C ASP A 126 -30.41 53.72 -12.93
N ASN A 127 -31.00 52.51 -12.66
CA ASN A 127 -31.43 52.11 -11.33
C ASN A 127 -30.40 51.22 -10.63
N HIS A 128 -29.38 51.87 -10.05
CA HIS A 128 -28.23 51.19 -9.44
C HIS A 128 -28.64 50.35 -8.21
N VAL A 129 -29.63 50.79 -7.41
CA VAL A 129 -30.14 50.04 -6.26
C VAL A 129 -30.79 48.71 -6.71
N MET A 130 -31.62 48.77 -7.76
CA MET A 130 -32.27 47.58 -8.30
C MET A 130 -31.25 46.55 -8.82
N MET A 131 -30.21 47.05 -9.50
CA MET A 131 -29.10 46.20 -9.95
C MET A 131 -28.36 45.51 -8.80
N GLY A 132 -28.06 46.24 -7.72
CA GLY A 132 -27.45 45.66 -6.51
C GLY A 132 -28.36 44.65 -5.81
N LEU A 133 -29.66 44.92 -5.69
CA LEU A 133 -30.64 43.97 -5.12
C LEU A 133 -30.76 42.69 -5.94
N LEU A 134 -30.81 42.81 -7.30
CA LEU A 134 -30.85 41.63 -8.16
C LEU A 134 -29.59 40.77 -8.01
N GLN A 135 -28.38 41.37 -7.96
CA GLN A 135 -27.14 40.66 -7.71
C GLN A 135 -27.14 39.98 -6.36
N MET A 136 -27.62 40.64 -5.30
CA MET A 136 -27.74 40.07 -3.95
C MET A 136 -28.68 38.84 -3.96
N LEU A 137 -29.87 38.91 -4.57
CA LEU A 137 -30.83 37.78 -4.62
C LEU A 137 -30.28 36.58 -5.40
N LEU A 138 -29.62 36.81 -6.53
CA LEU A 138 -28.99 35.76 -7.30
C LEU A 138 -27.82 35.10 -6.51
N THR A 139 -27.05 35.90 -5.79
CA THR A 139 -25.97 35.40 -4.95
C THR A 139 -26.49 34.55 -3.76
N ILE A 140 -27.58 35.03 -3.09
CA ILE A 140 -28.25 34.24 -2.03
C ILE A 140 -28.70 32.89 -2.60
N THR A 141 -29.25 32.84 -3.78
CA THR A 141 -29.69 31.58 -4.40
C THR A 141 -28.51 30.62 -4.60
N VAL A 142 -27.37 31.11 -5.10
CA VAL A 142 -26.14 30.28 -5.22
C VAL A 142 -25.61 29.83 -3.86
N MET A 143 -25.66 30.69 -2.83
CA MET A 143 -25.26 30.35 -1.46
C MET A 143 -26.16 29.26 -0.87
N VAL A 144 -27.47 29.33 -1.06
CA VAL A 144 -28.44 28.30 -0.59
C VAL A 144 -28.21 26.95 -1.30
N ILE A 145 -27.99 26.94 -2.62
CA ILE A 145 -27.62 25.71 -3.38
C ILE A 145 -26.37 25.08 -2.76
N ASN A 146 -25.43 25.89 -2.31
CA ASN A 146 -24.12 25.46 -1.78
C ASN A 146 -24.03 25.57 -0.24
N GLN A 147 -25.14 25.59 0.49
CA GLN A 147 -25.20 25.76 1.95
C GLN A 147 -24.32 24.78 2.75
N LYS A 148 -24.01 23.60 2.21
CA LYS A 148 -23.12 22.62 2.85
C LYS A 148 -21.76 23.20 3.22
N PHE A 149 -21.20 24.09 2.39
CA PHE A 149 -19.89 24.72 2.70
C PHE A 149 -19.98 25.59 3.95
N PHE A 150 -21.07 26.32 4.10
CA PHE A 150 -21.29 27.17 5.28
C PHE A 150 -21.54 26.34 6.53
N ILE A 151 -22.40 25.32 6.46
CA ILE A 151 -22.69 24.43 7.59
C ILE A 151 -21.43 23.72 8.07
N SER A 152 -20.66 23.12 7.16
CA SER A 152 -19.42 22.42 7.47
C SER A 152 -18.34 23.38 7.99
N GLY A 153 -18.19 24.53 7.31
CA GLY A 153 -17.19 25.55 7.66
C GLY A 153 -17.40 26.15 9.04
N PHE A 154 -18.63 26.59 9.36
CA PHE A 154 -18.95 27.16 10.68
C PHE A 154 -18.89 26.12 11.80
N LYS A 155 -19.35 24.88 11.56
CA LYS A 155 -19.13 23.77 12.51
C LYS A 155 -17.65 23.57 12.81
N GLY A 156 -16.79 23.59 11.78
CA GLY A 156 -15.34 23.49 11.96
C GLY A 156 -14.79 24.62 12.84
N LEU A 157 -15.26 25.84 12.64
CA LEU A 157 -14.82 27.00 13.39
C LEU A 157 -15.25 26.92 14.88
N ILE A 158 -16.54 26.60 15.14
CA ILE A 158 -17.08 26.44 16.49
C ILE A 158 -16.33 25.38 17.30
N HIS A 159 -15.99 24.26 16.66
CA HIS A 159 -15.26 23.18 17.31
C HIS A 159 -13.72 23.40 17.32
N ARG A 160 -13.22 24.61 17.03
CA ARG A 160 -11.78 24.97 16.98
C ARG A 160 -10.97 24.05 16.05
N ALA A 161 -11.60 23.62 14.95
CA ALA A 161 -10.99 22.78 13.93
C ALA A 161 -11.37 23.31 12.54
N PRO A 162 -10.87 24.50 12.17
CA PRO A 162 -11.15 25.07 10.86
C PRO A 162 -10.66 24.12 9.77
N ASN A 163 -11.51 23.95 8.77
CA ASN A 163 -11.27 23.08 7.63
C ASN A 163 -11.30 23.88 6.31
N MET A 164 -11.18 23.19 5.18
CA MET A 164 -11.26 23.83 3.87
C MET A 164 -12.60 24.58 3.66
N ASP A 165 -13.72 23.98 4.08
CA ASP A 165 -15.03 24.60 3.93
C ASP A 165 -15.14 25.89 4.77
N THR A 166 -14.35 26.01 5.86
CA THR A 166 -14.22 27.24 6.67
C THR A 166 -13.64 28.39 5.85
N LEU A 167 -12.57 28.14 5.07
CA LEU A 167 -11.97 29.18 4.22
C LEU A 167 -12.93 29.67 3.16
N VAL A 168 -13.69 28.75 2.56
CA VAL A 168 -14.72 29.04 1.57
C VAL A 168 -15.86 29.83 2.17
N ALA A 169 -16.36 29.39 3.33
CA ALA A 169 -17.46 30.05 4.03
C ALA A 169 -17.08 31.47 4.49
N LEU A 170 -15.84 31.65 4.98
CA LEU A 170 -15.35 32.99 5.36
C LEU A 170 -15.14 33.88 4.15
N GLY A 171 -14.51 33.38 3.07
CA GLY A 171 -14.28 34.17 1.85
C GLY A 171 -15.55 34.59 1.14
N SER A 172 -16.45 33.63 0.86
CA SER A 172 -17.75 33.93 0.22
C SER A 172 -18.68 34.74 1.13
N GLY A 173 -18.71 34.41 2.44
CA GLY A 173 -19.50 35.13 3.43
C GLY A 173 -19.05 36.58 3.62
N ALA A 174 -17.75 36.82 3.74
CA ALA A 174 -17.21 38.18 3.85
C ALA A 174 -17.49 39.01 2.61
N SER A 175 -17.36 38.44 1.39
CA SER A 175 -17.73 39.08 0.13
C SER A 175 -19.21 39.48 0.13
N PHE A 176 -20.09 38.59 0.56
CA PHE A 176 -21.52 38.86 0.60
C PHE A 176 -21.89 39.92 1.64
N VAL A 177 -21.37 39.82 2.85
CA VAL A 177 -21.66 40.80 3.96
C VAL A 177 -21.16 42.19 3.59
N TYR A 178 -19.94 42.31 3.05
CA TYR A 178 -19.41 43.60 2.60
C TYR A 178 -20.22 44.22 1.47
N SER A 179 -20.60 43.41 0.45
CA SER A 179 -21.42 43.91 -0.66
C SER A 179 -22.82 44.33 -0.20
N THR A 180 -23.36 43.65 0.83
CA THR A 180 -24.62 44.05 1.45
C THR A 180 -24.48 45.41 2.16
N TYR A 181 -23.38 45.60 2.91
CA TYR A 181 -23.04 46.90 3.51
C TYR A 181 -22.93 48.01 2.43
N ALA A 182 -22.16 47.75 1.38
CA ALA A 182 -21.95 48.69 0.26
C ALA A 182 -23.28 49.03 -0.43
N LEU A 183 -24.21 48.05 -0.57
CA LEU A 183 -25.54 48.29 -1.11
C LEU A 183 -26.37 49.22 -0.22
N PHE A 184 -26.34 49.04 1.12
CA PHE A 184 -27.01 49.95 2.02
C PHE A 184 -26.39 51.36 2.01
N ALA A 185 -25.06 51.48 2.01
CA ALA A 185 -24.37 52.75 1.92
C ALA A 185 -24.63 53.45 0.60
N MET A 186 -24.75 52.69 -0.50
CA MET A 186 -25.14 53.23 -1.79
C MET A 186 -26.58 53.79 -1.82
N THR A 187 -27.53 53.15 -1.09
CA THR A 187 -28.91 53.69 -0.98
C THR A 187 -28.92 54.98 -0.24
N ASP A 188 -28.14 55.16 0.82
CA ASP A 188 -28.01 56.41 1.57
C ASP A 188 -27.38 57.51 0.72
N ALA A 189 -26.25 57.20 -0.01
CA ALA A 189 -25.63 58.14 -0.96
C ALA A 189 -26.60 58.58 -2.07
N GLN A 190 -27.45 57.68 -2.59
CA GLN A 190 -28.45 58.00 -3.61
C GLN A 190 -29.55 58.94 -3.06
N MET A 191 -29.98 58.76 -1.80
CA MET A 191 -30.94 59.67 -1.18
C MET A 191 -30.38 61.07 -0.98
N HIS A 192 -29.09 61.22 -0.77
CA HIS A 192 -28.39 62.52 -0.64
C HIS A 192 -27.94 63.11 -2.02
N GLY A 193 -28.17 62.41 -3.11
CA GLY A 193 -27.84 62.89 -4.48
C GLY A 193 -26.37 62.81 -4.82
N ASP A 194 -25.57 62.08 -4.04
CA ASP A 194 -24.11 61.91 -4.24
C ASP A 194 -23.86 60.74 -5.23
N MET A 195 -23.89 61.06 -6.53
CA MET A 195 -23.76 60.11 -7.61
C MET A 195 -22.33 59.55 -7.68
N ASP A 196 -21.30 60.30 -7.28
CA ASP A 196 -19.93 59.84 -7.24
C ASP A 196 -19.73 58.74 -6.19
N ALA A 197 -20.30 58.91 -5.00
CA ALA A 197 -20.34 57.91 -3.95
C ALA A 197 -21.15 56.66 -4.41
N VAL A 198 -22.31 56.85 -5.08
CA VAL A 198 -23.11 55.73 -5.62
C VAL A 198 -22.29 54.90 -6.58
N MET A 199 -21.61 55.53 -7.55
CA MET A 199 -20.73 54.83 -8.49
C MET A 199 -19.57 54.11 -7.81
N SER A 200 -18.94 54.73 -6.82
CA SER A 200 -17.88 54.14 -6.02
C SER A 200 -18.34 52.85 -5.31
N TYR A 201 -19.46 52.86 -4.59
CA TYR A 201 -20.02 51.71 -3.91
C TYR A 201 -20.45 50.61 -4.90
N MET A 202 -20.96 50.98 -6.10
CA MET A 202 -21.33 50.04 -7.14
C MET A 202 -20.14 49.26 -7.68
N HIS A 203 -18.96 49.90 -7.83
CA HIS A 203 -17.72 49.25 -8.20
C HIS A 203 -17.12 48.36 -7.09
N ASP A 204 -17.52 48.59 -5.83
CA ASP A 204 -17.06 47.84 -4.65
C ASP A 204 -17.94 46.61 -4.33
N PHE A 205 -18.88 46.23 -5.20
CA PHE A 205 -19.64 44.99 -5.05
C PHE A 205 -18.81 43.77 -5.36
N TYR A 206 -18.90 42.76 -4.50
CA TYR A 206 -18.28 41.43 -4.62
C TYR A 206 -19.31 40.30 -4.61
N PHE A 207 -20.58 40.58 -5.00
CA PHE A 207 -21.63 39.59 -5.09
C PHE A 207 -21.30 38.47 -6.08
N GLU A 208 -20.77 38.84 -7.27
CA GLU A 208 -20.33 37.88 -8.28
C GLU A 208 -19.12 37.07 -7.76
N SER A 209 -18.21 37.71 -7.02
CA SER A 209 -17.08 37.00 -6.41
C SER A 209 -17.53 35.93 -5.41
N ALA A 210 -18.51 36.26 -4.55
CA ALA A 210 -19.09 35.32 -3.59
C ALA A 210 -19.71 34.08 -4.29
N ALA A 211 -20.49 34.30 -5.34
CA ALA A 211 -21.13 33.24 -6.11
C ALA A 211 -20.12 32.43 -6.95
N MET A 212 -19.15 33.10 -7.58
CA MET A 212 -18.10 32.47 -8.40
C MET A 212 -17.19 31.57 -7.58
N ILE A 213 -16.78 32.00 -6.39
CA ILE A 213 -16.00 31.17 -5.45
C ILE A 213 -16.71 29.84 -5.21
N LEU A 214 -18.01 29.87 -4.88
CA LEU A 214 -18.81 28.67 -4.61
C LEU A 214 -18.94 27.77 -5.83
N ALA A 215 -19.18 28.35 -7.01
CA ALA A 215 -19.28 27.59 -8.26
C ALA A 215 -17.95 26.92 -8.64
N LEU A 216 -16.83 27.65 -8.62
CA LEU A 216 -15.51 27.13 -8.97
C LEU A 216 -15.04 26.05 -7.99
N ILE A 217 -15.29 26.22 -6.69
CA ILE A 217 -14.99 25.18 -5.70
C ILE A 217 -15.85 23.95 -5.92
N THR A 218 -17.11 24.11 -6.32
CA THR A 218 -17.98 22.99 -6.67
C THR A 218 -17.46 22.24 -7.90
N VAL A 219 -16.89 22.96 -8.91
CA VAL A 219 -16.15 22.33 -10.04
C VAL A 219 -14.99 21.49 -9.51
N GLY A 220 -14.15 22.06 -8.66
CA GLY A 220 -13.00 21.36 -8.06
C GLY A 220 -13.45 20.10 -7.31
N LYS A 221 -14.48 20.20 -6.48
CA LYS A 221 -15.06 19.06 -5.73
C LYS A 221 -15.67 18.00 -6.65
N MET A 222 -16.31 18.38 -7.74
CA MET A 222 -16.85 17.44 -8.73
C MET A 222 -15.72 16.69 -9.45
N LEU A 223 -14.67 17.38 -9.85
CA LEU A 223 -13.50 16.75 -10.48
C LEU A 223 -12.79 15.81 -9.50
N GLU A 224 -12.70 16.20 -8.22
CA GLU A 224 -12.18 15.36 -7.14
C GLU A 224 -13.01 14.09 -7.00
N ALA A 225 -14.33 14.19 -6.85
CA ALA A 225 -15.24 13.04 -6.69
C ALA A 225 -15.17 12.09 -7.90
N ARG A 226 -15.20 12.64 -9.14
CA ARG A 226 -15.04 11.85 -10.37
C ARG A 226 -13.71 11.12 -10.43
N SER A 227 -12.66 11.73 -9.95
CA SER A 227 -11.32 11.16 -9.95
C SER A 227 -11.19 10.05 -8.91
N LYS A 228 -11.75 10.24 -7.71
CA LYS A 228 -11.88 9.17 -6.70
C LYS A 228 -12.63 7.96 -7.29
N GLY A 229 -13.71 8.17 -8.03
CA GLY A 229 -14.44 7.11 -8.72
C GLY A 229 -13.57 6.31 -9.70
N LYS A 230 -12.73 6.99 -10.50
CA LYS A 230 -11.81 6.32 -11.45
C LYS A 230 -10.68 5.54 -10.75
N THR A 231 -10.20 5.99 -9.61
CA THR A 231 -9.15 5.27 -8.86
C THR A 231 -9.66 3.98 -8.22
N THR A 232 -10.96 3.87 -7.95
CA THR A 232 -11.60 2.64 -7.46
C THR A 232 -11.98 1.66 -8.57
N ASP A 233 -11.83 2.03 -9.85
CA ASP A 233 -12.24 1.19 -10.98
C ASP A 233 -11.45 -0.12 -11.08
N ALA A 234 -10.19 -0.15 -10.62
CA ALA A 234 -9.40 -1.39 -10.55
C ALA A 234 -10.05 -2.40 -9.60
N LEU A 235 -10.45 -1.96 -8.41
CA LEU A 235 -11.14 -2.80 -7.42
C LEU A 235 -12.52 -3.26 -7.93
N LYS A 236 -13.28 -2.36 -8.55
CA LYS A 236 -14.55 -2.71 -9.21
C LYS A 236 -14.36 -3.72 -10.33
N GLY A 237 -13.25 -3.62 -11.06
CA GLY A 237 -12.89 -4.58 -12.11
C GLY A 237 -12.73 -6.00 -11.55
N LEU A 238 -11.98 -6.15 -10.45
CA LEU A 238 -11.80 -7.42 -9.76
C LEU A 238 -13.13 -7.97 -9.22
N MET A 239 -13.95 -7.14 -8.58
CA MET A 239 -15.25 -7.56 -8.04
C MET A 239 -16.24 -8.02 -9.13
N LYS A 240 -16.17 -7.46 -10.34
CA LYS A 240 -17.01 -7.87 -11.47
C LYS A 240 -16.65 -9.24 -12.04
N LEU A 241 -15.45 -9.75 -11.75
CA LEU A 241 -15.03 -11.08 -12.17
C LEU A 241 -15.67 -12.19 -11.35
N ALA A 242 -16.14 -11.87 -10.14
CA ALA A 242 -16.80 -12.86 -9.26
C ALA A 242 -18.09 -13.39 -9.90
N PRO A 243 -18.21 -14.71 -10.15
CA PRO A 243 -19.42 -15.32 -10.64
C PRO A 243 -20.56 -15.16 -9.61
N LYS A 244 -21.80 -15.05 -10.10
CA LYS A 244 -22.99 -14.93 -9.23
C LYS A 244 -23.67 -16.28 -8.96
N THR A 245 -23.43 -17.24 -9.82
CA THR A 245 -24.04 -18.59 -9.75
C THR A 245 -23.00 -19.66 -10.02
N ALA A 246 -23.24 -20.86 -9.51
CA ALA A 246 -22.45 -22.07 -9.76
C ALA A 246 -23.37 -23.22 -10.16
N VAL A 247 -22.88 -24.14 -10.99
CA VAL A 247 -23.55 -25.40 -11.30
C VAL A 247 -22.95 -26.47 -10.41
N VAL A 248 -23.69 -26.93 -9.41
CA VAL A 248 -23.26 -27.99 -8.45
C VAL A 248 -23.98 -29.29 -8.70
N ILE A 249 -23.31 -30.39 -8.42
CA ILE A 249 -23.90 -31.73 -8.50
C ILE A 249 -24.49 -32.07 -7.14
N ARG A 250 -25.81 -32.10 -7.04
CA ARG A 250 -26.55 -32.57 -5.85
C ARG A 250 -27.43 -33.76 -6.19
N THR A 251 -27.31 -34.85 -5.43
CA THR A 251 -28.04 -36.10 -5.68
C THR A 251 -27.90 -36.64 -7.12
N GLY A 252 -26.70 -36.48 -7.74
CA GLY A 252 -26.40 -36.95 -9.09
C GLY A 252 -26.95 -36.09 -10.24
N LYS A 253 -27.54 -34.90 -9.95
CA LYS A 253 -28.05 -33.94 -10.96
C LYS A 253 -27.35 -32.63 -10.88
N GLU A 254 -27.10 -32.00 -12.04
CA GLU A 254 -26.62 -30.62 -12.13
C GLU A 254 -27.73 -29.66 -11.70
N VAL A 255 -27.43 -28.80 -10.71
CA VAL A 255 -28.35 -27.79 -10.18
C VAL A 255 -27.62 -26.45 -10.16
N GLN A 256 -28.21 -25.44 -10.78
CA GLN A 256 -27.68 -24.09 -10.67
C GLN A 256 -28.08 -23.45 -9.34
N VAL A 257 -27.10 -23.00 -8.57
CA VAL A 257 -27.31 -22.38 -7.25
C VAL A 257 -26.63 -21.01 -7.20
N SER A 258 -27.05 -20.16 -6.26
CA SER A 258 -26.29 -18.94 -5.95
C SER A 258 -24.93 -19.32 -5.39
N ILE A 259 -23.89 -18.53 -5.68
CA ILE A 259 -22.52 -18.75 -5.19
C ILE A 259 -22.47 -18.88 -3.67
N GLU A 260 -23.34 -18.17 -2.95
CA GLU A 260 -23.45 -18.20 -1.47
C GLU A 260 -23.93 -19.53 -0.92
N GLN A 261 -24.54 -20.36 -1.76
CA GLN A 261 -25.09 -21.69 -1.36
C GLN A 261 -24.11 -22.83 -1.62
N VAL A 262 -22.95 -22.54 -2.21
CA VAL A 262 -21.88 -23.52 -2.44
C VAL A 262 -21.14 -23.74 -1.12
N GLN A 263 -20.98 -25.01 -0.74
CA GLN A 263 -20.28 -25.42 0.47
C GLN A 263 -18.95 -26.08 0.14
N LYS A 264 -18.00 -26.03 1.09
CA LYS A 264 -16.73 -26.72 0.97
C LYS A 264 -17.00 -28.23 0.84
N GLY A 265 -16.40 -28.84 -0.21
CA GLY A 265 -16.62 -30.25 -0.54
C GLY A 265 -17.69 -30.49 -1.62
N ASP A 266 -18.54 -29.51 -1.97
CA ASP A 266 -19.48 -29.62 -3.08
C ASP A 266 -18.73 -29.89 -4.39
N CYS A 267 -19.29 -30.78 -5.24
CA CYS A 267 -18.80 -30.97 -6.59
C CYS A 267 -19.50 -29.98 -7.54
N PHE A 268 -18.71 -29.18 -8.29
CA PHE A 268 -19.23 -28.27 -9.28
C PHE A 268 -18.65 -28.53 -10.68
N VAL A 269 -19.39 -28.09 -11.68
CA VAL A 269 -19.07 -28.27 -13.10
C VAL A 269 -18.82 -26.94 -13.76
N VAL A 270 -17.82 -26.89 -14.64
CA VAL A 270 -17.48 -25.72 -15.44
C VAL A 270 -17.33 -26.11 -16.91
N LYS A 271 -18.19 -25.55 -17.75
CA LYS A 271 -18.18 -25.78 -19.21
C LYS A 271 -17.22 -24.81 -19.91
N PRO A 272 -16.79 -25.09 -21.15
CA PRO A 272 -15.99 -24.16 -21.92
C PRO A 272 -16.64 -22.77 -22.02
N GLY A 273 -15.86 -21.70 -21.77
CA GLY A 273 -16.30 -20.32 -21.75
C GLY A 273 -16.89 -19.85 -20.43
N GLU A 274 -17.10 -20.71 -19.44
CA GLU A 274 -17.64 -20.34 -18.14
C GLU A 274 -16.52 -19.95 -17.16
N ASN A 275 -16.86 -19.07 -16.21
CA ASN A 275 -15.98 -18.72 -15.11
C ASN A 275 -16.03 -19.79 -14.02
N ILE A 276 -14.90 -20.12 -13.44
CA ILE A 276 -14.79 -21.00 -12.27
C ILE A 276 -15.43 -20.31 -11.06
N PRO A 277 -16.44 -20.93 -10.41
CA PRO A 277 -17.24 -20.23 -9.41
C PRO A 277 -16.55 -20.05 -8.06
N VAL A 278 -15.82 -21.06 -7.59
CA VAL A 278 -15.12 -21.10 -6.29
C VAL A 278 -13.77 -21.80 -6.47
N ASP A 279 -12.86 -21.65 -5.51
CA ASP A 279 -11.61 -22.39 -5.55
C ASP A 279 -11.86 -23.89 -5.38
N GLY A 280 -11.20 -24.72 -6.17
CA GLY A 280 -11.41 -26.15 -6.18
C GLY A 280 -10.19 -26.94 -6.65
N GLU A 281 -10.38 -28.25 -6.66
CA GLU A 281 -9.46 -29.25 -7.21
C GLU A 281 -10.18 -30.02 -8.31
N VAL A 282 -9.54 -30.23 -9.44
CA VAL A 282 -10.09 -30.99 -10.56
C VAL A 282 -10.18 -32.45 -10.19
N ILE A 283 -11.38 -33.03 -10.25
CA ILE A 283 -11.62 -34.46 -9.98
C ILE A 283 -11.91 -35.27 -11.26
N GLU A 284 -12.30 -34.59 -12.35
CA GLU A 284 -12.58 -35.21 -13.64
C GLU A 284 -12.45 -34.20 -14.78
N GLY A 285 -11.84 -34.57 -15.89
CA GLY A 285 -11.64 -33.74 -17.07
C GLY A 285 -10.25 -33.10 -17.14
N ASN A 286 -9.96 -32.49 -18.29
CA ASN A 286 -8.78 -31.68 -18.52
C ASN A 286 -9.16 -30.46 -19.37
N SER A 287 -8.52 -29.35 -19.15
CA SER A 287 -8.79 -28.11 -19.90
C SER A 287 -7.69 -27.09 -19.76
N ALA A 288 -7.59 -26.20 -20.74
CA ALA A 288 -6.82 -24.96 -20.62
C ALA A 288 -7.65 -23.89 -19.89
N VAL A 289 -7.13 -23.36 -18.79
CA VAL A 289 -7.79 -22.35 -17.95
C VAL A 289 -7.04 -21.02 -18.09
N ASN A 290 -7.77 -19.96 -18.43
CA ASN A 290 -7.22 -18.61 -18.49
C ASN A 290 -7.25 -17.97 -17.09
N GLU A 291 -6.09 -17.84 -16.48
CA GLU A 291 -5.90 -17.25 -15.15
C GLU A 291 -5.52 -15.76 -15.18
N SER A 292 -5.57 -15.12 -16.36
CA SER A 292 -5.14 -13.71 -16.55
C SER A 292 -5.83 -12.71 -15.64
N ALA A 293 -7.04 -13.02 -15.19
CA ALA A 293 -7.79 -12.18 -14.26
C ALA A 293 -7.12 -12.03 -12.88
N LEU A 294 -6.41 -13.07 -12.43
CA LEU A 294 -5.73 -13.12 -11.13
C LEU A 294 -4.22 -12.92 -11.27
N THR A 295 -3.61 -13.54 -12.28
CA THR A 295 -2.16 -13.54 -12.46
C THR A 295 -1.69 -12.43 -13.41
N GLY A 296 -2.56 -11.94 -14.30
CA GLY A 296 -2.20 -11.02 -15.38
C GLY A 296 -1.46 -11.69 -16.56
N GLU A 297 -1.37 -13.04 -16.60
CA GLU A 297 -0.78 -13.79 -17.70
C GLU A 297 -1.84 -14.17 -18.73
N SER A 298 -1.56 -13.87 -20.00
CA SER A 298 -2.51 -14.13 -21.09
C SER A 298 -2.47 -15.57 -21.61
N ILE A 299 -1.43 -16.34 -21.26
CA ILE A 299 -1.27 -17.73 -21.74
C ILE A 299 -2.10 -18.62 -20.82
N PRO A 300 -3.06 -19.39 -21.36
CA PRO A 300 -3.83 -20.35 -20.59
C PRO A 300 -2.94 -21.44 -19.98
N VAL A 301 -3.31 -21.91 -18.79
CA VAL A 301 -2.62 -22.98 -18.07
C VAL A 301 -3.42 -24.26 -18.20
N ASP A 302 -2.77 -25.33 -18.64
CA ASP A 302 -3.41 -26.65 -18.72
C ASP A 302 -3.65 -27.20 -17.30
N LYS A 303 -4.88 -27.68 -17.07
CA LYS A 303 -5.32 -28.29 -15.81
C LYS A 303 -5.79 -29.70 -16.04
N ALA A 304 -5.27 -30.61 -15.23
CA ALA A 304 -5.62 -32.03 -15.21
C ALA A 304 -6.18 -32.44 -13.84
N VAL A 305 -6.57 -33.71 -13.71
CA VAL A 305 -7.07 -34.27 -12.43
C VAL A 305 -6.01 -34.13 -11.34
N GLY A 306 -6.39 -33.54 -10.19
CA GLY A 306 -5.51 -33.23 -9.06
C GLY A 306 -5.02 -31.77 -9.04
N ASP A 307 -5.18 -31.03 -10.13
CA ASP A 307 -4.75 -29.64 -10.18
C ASP A 307 -5.75 -28.69 -9.49
N LYS A 308 -5.20 -27.62 -8.90
CA LYS A 308 -6.00 -26.56 -8.28
C LYS A 308 -6.50 -25.57 -9.33
N VAL A 309 -7.75 -25.14 -9.14
CA VAL A 309 -8.38 -24.08 -9.93
C VAL A 309 -8.89 -22.97 -9.02
N SER A 310 -8.82 -21.74 -9.47
CA SER A 310 -9.16 -20.55 -8.70
C SER A 310 -10.43 -19.87 -9.19
N ALA A 311 -11.22 -19.32 -8.29
CA ALA A 311 -12.42 -18.55 -8.59
C ALA A 311 -12.14 -17.41 -9.57
N ALA A 312 -13.11 -17.12 -10.45
CA ALA A 312 -13.06 -16.06 -11.46
C ALA A 312 -12.05 -16.26 -12.63
N THR A 313 -11.36 -17.39 -12.69
CA THR A 313 -10.62 -17.81 -13.90
C THR A 313 -11.57 -18.43 -14.92
N VAL A 314 -11.19 -18.42 -16.21
CA VAL A 314 -12.08 -18.81 -17.30
C VAL A 314 -11.66 -20.15 -17.89
N ASN A 315 -12.54 -21.14 -17.87
CA ASN A 315 -12.36 -22.41 -18.55
C ASN A 315 -12.48 -22.22 -20.07
N GLN A 316 -11.42 -22.60 -20.85
CA GLN A 316 -11.41 -22.32 -22.29
C GLN A 316 -11.88 -23.45 -23.18
N SER A 317 -11.47 -24.69 -22.92
CA SER A 317 -11.59 -25.74 -23.92
C SER A 317 -12.33 -27.00 -23.47
N GLY A 318 -12.00 -27.55 -22.30
CA GLY A 318 -12.54 -28.84 -21.83
C GLY A 318 -13.67 -28.71 -20.84
N TYR A 319 -14.30 -29.82 -20.51
CA TYR A 319 -15.22 -29.94 -19.39
C TYR A 319 -14.42 -30.22 -18.12
N LEU A 320 -14.68 -29.47 -17.08
CA LEU A 320 -14.07 -29.66 -15.78
C LEU A 320 -15.12 -29.98 -14.72
N LYS A 321 -14.89 -31.02 -13.94
CA LYS A 321 -15.61 -31.27 -12.72
C LYS A 321 -14.64 -31.13 -11.55
N CYS A 322 -14.98 -30.26 -10.63
CA CYS A 322 -14.08 -29.88 -9.54
C CYS A 322 -14.77 -30.07 -8.19
N ARG A 323 -13.97 -30.27 -7.14
CA ARG A 323 -14.42 -30.27 -5.74
C ARG A 323 -14.07 -28.94 -5.11
N ALA A 324 -15.03 -28.26 -4.50
CA ALA A 324 -14.82 -26.99 -3.83
C ALA A 324 -13.89 -27.13 -2.60
N THR A 325 -12.78 -26.40 -2.60
CA THR A 325 -11.81 -26.41 -1.50
C THR A 325 -11.95 -25.18 -0.62
N ARG A 326 -12.26 -24.00 -1.22
CA ARG A 326 -12.52 -22.73 -0.52
C ARG A 326 -13.75 -22.07 -1.11
N VAL A 327 -14.60 -21.49 -0.26
CA VAL A 327 -15.88 -20.88 -0.62
C VAL A 327 -16.08 -19.53 0.07
N GLY A 328 -16.91 -18.68 -0.49
CA GLY A 328 -17.28 -17.38 0.11
C GLY A 328 -16.09 -16.43 0.29
N GLU A 329 -15.88 -15.97 1.52
CA GLU A 329 -14.80 -15.02 1.86
C GLU A 329 -13.40 -15.66 1.80
N ASP A 330 -13.29 -16.98 1.89
CA ASP A 330 -12.03 -17.71 1.87
C ASP A 330 -11.49 -17.96 0.46
N THR A 331 -12.25 -17.65 -0.60
CA THR A 331 -11.75 -17.81 -1.99
C THR A 331 -10.58 -16.88 -2.27
N THR A 332 -9.65 -17.33 -3.11
CA THR A 332 -8.48 -16.55 -3.54
C THR A 332 -8.89 -15.16 -4.05
N LEU A 333 -9.93 -15.06 -4.87
CA LEU A 333 -10.46 -13.78 -5.34
C LEU A 333 -10.93 -12.88 -4.19
N SER A 334 -11.67 -13.42 -3.22
CA SER A 334 -12.17 -12.66 -2.07
C SER A 334 -11.03 -12.14 -1.20
N GLN A 335 -10.00 -12.94 -0.96
CA GLN A 335 -8.79 -12.53 -0.24
C GLN A 335 -8.04 -11.41 -0.98
N ILE A 336 -7.93 -11.48 -2.31
CA ILE A 336 -7.36 -10.42 -3.15
C ILE A 336 -8.14 -9.11 -2.98
N ILE A 337 -9.46 -9.18 -3.12
CA ILE A 337 -10.35 -8.01 -2.97
C ILE A 337 -10.19 -7.42 -1.56
N GLN A 338 -10.13 -8.25 -0.53
CA GLN A 338 -9.95 -7.81 0.85
C GLN A 338 -8.59 -7.13 1.05
N MET A 339 -7.48 -7.72 0.57
CA MET A 339 -6.14 -7.11 0.66
C MET A 339 -6.09 -5.75 -0.02
N VAL A 340 -6.65 -5.60 -1.21
CA VAL A 340 -6.69 -4.30 -1.92
C VAL A 340 -7.57 -3.28 -1.17
N SER A 341 -8.67 -3.74 -0.57
CA SER A 341 -9.55 -2.90 0.26
C SER A 341 -8.85 -2.42 1.54
N ASP A 342 -8.13 -3.31 2.22
CA ASP A 342 -7.38 -3.01 3.44
C ASP A 342 -6.22 -2.04 3.15
N ALA A 343 -5.51 -2.24 2.05
CA ALA A 343 -4.49 -1.30 1.60
C ALA A 343 -5.07 0.10 1.33
N ALA A 344 -6.27 0.18 0.76
CA ALA A 344 -6.95 1.46 0.53
C ALA A 344 -7.45 2.13 1.83
N ALA A 345 -7.69 1.34 2.88
CA ALA A 345 -8.13 1.85 4.18
C ALA A 345 -6.96 2.32 5.07
N THR A 346 -5.72 1.88 4.80
CA THR A 346 -4.53 2.27 5.55
C THR A 346 -3.91 3.57 5.02
N LYS A 347 -3.11 4.25 5.85
CA LYS A 347 -2.39 5.46 5.45
C LYS A 347 -0.90 5.23 5.45
N ALA A 348 -0.26 5.57 4.34
CA ALA A 348 1.18 5.64 4.23
C ALA A 348 1.79 6.73 5.14
N PRO A 349 3.03 6.57 5.63
CA PRO A 349 3.74 7.57 6.43
C PRO A 349 3.76 8.96 5.79
N ILE A 350 3.97 9.06 4.48
CA ILE A 350 3.97 10.33 3.73
C ILE A 350 2.60 11.02 3.79
N ALA A 351 1.50 10.25 3.78
CA ALA A 351 0.15 10.80 3.91
C ALA A 351 -0.10 11.38 5.31
N LYS A 352 0.41 10.73 6.38
CA LYS A 352 0.32 11.22 7.76
C LYS A 352 1.05 12.55 7.93
N ILE A 353 2.19 12.74 7.25
CA ILE A 353 2.92 14.01 7.24
C ILE A 353 2.09 15.09 6.54
N ALA A 354 1.53 14.80 5.36
CA ALA A 354 0.69 15.75 4.62
C ALA A 354 -0.54 16.19 5.44
N ASP A 355 -1.19 15.26 6.16
CA ASP A 355 -2.33 15.54 7.03
C ASP A 355 -1.95 16.46 8.21
N ARG A 356 -0.78 16.23 8.82
CA ARG A 356 -0.26 17.09 9.91
C ARG A 356 0.00 18.52 9.41
N VAL A 357 0.61 18.65 8.24
CA VAL A 357 0.84 19.97 7.62
C VAL A 357 -0.49 20.65 7.31
N SER A 358 -1.48 19.95 6.76
CA SER A 358 -2.83 20.48 6.50
C SER A 358 -3.50 21.02 7.77
N GLY A 359 -3.33 20.36 8.89
CA GLY A 359 -3.93 20.76 10.18
C GLY A 359 -3.38 22.10 10.72
N VAL A 360 -2.13 22.44 10.43
CA VAL A 360 -1.51 23.72 10.79
C VAL A 360 -1.76 24.78 9.72
N PHE A 361 -1.86 24.38 8.47
CA PHE A 361 -1.93 25.30 7.32
C PHE A 361 -3.17 26.20 7.35
N VAL A 362 -4.36 25.64 7.63
CA VAL A 362 -5.63 26.42 7.61
C VAL A 362 -5.64 27.53 8.65
N PRO A 363 -5.31 27.29 9.95
CA PRO A 363 -5.18 28.38 10.93
C PRO A 363 -4.16 29.45 10.52
N THR A 364 -3.01 29.03 9.97
CA THR A 364 -1.96 29.95 9.50
C THR A 364 -2.46 30.86 8.39
N VAL A 365 -3.19 30.31 7.42
CA VAL A 365 -3.78 31.10 6.31
C VAL A 365 -4.81 32.11 6.82
N ILE A 366 -5.67 31.73 7.78
CA ILE A 366 -6.62 32.68 8.37
C ILE A 366 -5.86 33.84 9.04
N THR A 367 -4.80 33.53 9.76
CA THR A 367 -3.95 34.56 10.40
C THR A 367 -3.31 35.48 9.34
N ILE A 368 -2.76 34.93 8.26
CA ILE A 368 -2.18 35.72 7.16
C ILE A 368 -3.23 36.62 6.52
N ALA A 369 -4.45 36.12 6.29
CA ALA A 369 -5.55 36.91 5.72
C ALA A 369 -5.91 38.10 6.62
N VAL A 370 -6.03 37.87 7.94
CA VAL A 370 -6.32 38.94 8.91
C VAL A 370 -5.19 39.96 8.95
N ILE A 371 -3.93 39.52 8.99
CA ILE A 371 -2.75 40.42 8.94
C ILE A 371 -2.77 41.24 7.64
N THR A 372 -3.07 40.59 6.49
CA THR A 372 -3.15 41.29 5.19
C THR A 372 -4.19 42.39 5.23
N ILE A 373 -5.38 42.15 5.78
CA ILE A 373 -6.43 43.15 5.92
C ILE A 373 -5.93 44.34 6.78
N ILE A 374 -5.38 44.06 7.96
CA ILE A 374 -4.86 45.08 8.88
C ILE A 374 -3.77 45.92 8.24
N VAL A 375 -2.79 45.30 7.56
CA VAL A 375 -1.70 45.98 6.90
C VAL A 375 -2.21 46.96 5.84
N TRP A 376 -3.14 46.57 4.99
CA TRP A 376 -3.69 47.42 3.95
C TRP A 376 -4.56 48.56 4.50
N LEU A 377 -5.27 48.36 5.61
CA LEU A 377 -6.00 49.42 6.31
C LEU A 377 -5.04 50.44 6.93
N ILE A 378 -3.93 49.98 7.54
CA ILE A 378 -2.86 50.88 8.05
C ILE A 378 -2.17 51.64 6.93
N ALA A 379 -2.02 50.99 5.73
CA ALA A 379 -1.46 51.64 4.54
C ALA A 379 -2.42 52.65 3.87
N GLY A 380 -3.61 52.94 4.49
CA GLY A 380 -4.55 53.94 4.00
C GLY A 380 -5.42 53.51 2.83
N GLN A 381 -5.50 52.20 2.51
CA GLN A 381 -6.38 51.68 1.46
C GLN A 381 -7.81 51.56 1.93
N SER A 382 -8.79 51.51 1.00
CA SER A 382 -10.19 51.34 1.31
C SER A 382 -10.47 50.01 1.98
N ILE A 383 -11.54 49.95 2.78
CA ILE A 383 -11.98 48.70 3.42
C ILE A 383 -12.28 47.62 2.37
N GLY A 384 -12.89 47.99 1.24
CA GLY A 384 -13.17 47.09 0.13
C GLY A 384 -11.90 46.47 -0.46
N PHE A 385 -10.85 47.30 -0.69
CA PHE A 385 -9.56 46.82 -1.15
C PHE A 385 -8.90 45.85 -0.15
N ALA A 386 -8.83 46.24 1.13
CA ALA A 386 -8.20 45.43 2.17
C ALA A 386 -8.92 44.07 2.32
N LEU A 387 -10.24 44.05 2.37
CA LEU A 387 -11.06 42.85 2.42
C LEU A 387 -10.87 41.96 1.19
N SER A 388 -10.84 42.57 -0.02
CA SER A 388 -10.60 41.82 -1.27
C SER A 388 -9.25 41.08 -1.24
N ARG A 389 -8.19 41.67 -0.67
CA ARG A 389 -6.87 41.01 -0.51
C ARG A 389 -6.95 39.88 0.48
N GLY A 390 -7.56 40.08 1.65
CA GLY A 390 -7.76 39.04 2.63
C GLY A 390 -8.60 37.86 2.11
N ILE A 391 -9.68 38.16 1.40
CA ILE A 391 -10.53 37.14 0.74
C ILE A 391 -9.72 36.36 -0.31
N ALA A 392 -8.95 37.05 -1.15
CA ALA A 392 -8.10 36.41 -2.15
C ALA A 392 -7.08 35.44 -1.50
N VAL A 393 -6.49 35.81 -0.37
CA VAL A 393 -5.60 34.93 0.43
C VAL A 393 -6.34 33.71 0.93
N LEU A 394 -7.55 33.86 1.52
CA LEU A 394 -8.35 32.75 2.00
C LEU A 394 -8.69 31.74 0.88
N VAL A 395 -9.09 32.25 -0.28
CA VAL A 395 -9.57 31.44 -1.40
C VAL A 395 -8.44 30.68 -2.08
N ILE A 396 -7.33 31.36 -2.41
CA ILE A 396 -6.21 30.73 -3.13
C ILE A 396 -5.51 29.66 -2.26
N SER A 397 -5.56 29.83 -0.95
CA SER A 397 -4.84 28.96 -0.01
C SER A 397 -5.57 27.65 0.32
N CYS A 398 -6.61 27.28 -0.40
CA CYS A 398 -7.30 26.03 -0.12
C CYS A 398 -6.40 24.80 -0.36
N PRO A 399 -6.15 23.95 0.65
CA PRO A 399 -5.28 22.77 0.54
C PRO A 399 -5.98 21.55 -0.10
N CYS A 400 -6.90 21.75 -1.06
CA CYS A 400 -7.69 20.70 -1.67
C CYS A 400 -6.83 19.61 -2.32
N ALA A 401 -5.84 20.03 -3.10
CA ALA A 401 -4.92 19.13 -3.81
C ALA A 401 -4.02 18.35 -2.84
N LEU A 402 -3.66 18.93 -1.69
CA LEU A 402 -2.79 18.31 -0.69
C LEU A 402 -3.40 17.03 -0.10
N GLY A 403 -4.69 17.06 0.21
CA GLY A 403 -5.41 15.90 0.77
C GLY A 403 -5.54 14.72 -0.19
N LEU A 404 -5.39 14.94 -1.51
CA LEU A 404 -5.48 13.91 -2.55
C LEU A 404 -4.12 13.48 -3.09
N ALA A 405 -3.09 14.27 -2.90
CA ALA A 405 -1.77 14.11 -3.51
C ALA A 405 -1.18 12.70 -3.31
N THR A 406 -1.26 12.16 -2.11
CA THR A 406 -0.73 10.85 -1.76
C THR A 406 -1.74 9.72 -1.91
N PRO A 407 -2.98 9.82 -1.38
CA PRO A 407 -3.92 8.70 -1.42
C PRO A 407 -4.28 8.24 -2.85
N VAL A 408 -4.41 9.17 -3.79
CA VAL A 408 -4.74 8.83 -5.19
C VAL A 408 -3.57 8.09 -5.86
N ALA A 409 -2.33 8.54 -5.66
CA ALA A 409 -1.15 7.87 -6.21
C ALA A 409 -0.99 6.44 -5.65
N ILE A 410 -1.18 6.26 -4.32
CA ILE A 410 -1.11 4.96 -3.66
C ILE A 410 -2.19 4.02 -4.19
N MET A 411 -3.43 4.50 -4.34
CA MET A 411 -4.52 3.66 -4.82
C MET A 411 -4.32 3.23 -6.28
N VAL A 412 -3.85 4.13 -7.15
CA VAL A 412 -3.50 3.79 -8.54
C VAL A 412 -2.34 2.77 -8.54
N GLY A 413 -1.30 3.00 -7.73
CA GLY A 413 -0.16 2.11 -7.60
C GLY A 413 -0.55 0.73 -7.12
N ASN A 414 -1.36 0.64 -6.08
CA ASN A 414 -1.86 -0.62 -5.56
C ASN A 414 -2.76 -1.36 -6.56
N GLY A 415 -3.64 -0.63 -7.25
CA GLY A 415 -4.49 -1.19 -8.29
C GLY A 415 -3.71 -1.73 -9.49
N MET A 416 -2.59 -1.08 -9.86
CA MET A 416 -1.70 -1.59 -10.89
C MET A 416 -0.92 -2.83 -10.43
N GLY A 417 -0.42 -2.82 -9.18
CA GLY A 417 0.21 -3.99 -8.58
C GLY A 417 -0.71 -5.19 -8.63
N ALA A 418 -1.94 -5.05 -8.12
CA ALA A 418 -2.93 -6.13 -8.06
C ALA A 418 -3.26 -6.71 -9.45
N ARG A 419 -3.40 -5.88 -10.49
CA ARG A 419 -3.63 -6.33 -11.87
C ARG A 419 -2.49 -7.17 -12.44
N ASN A 420 -1.28 -7.04 -11.90
CA ASN A 420 -0.10 -7.77 -12.32
C ASN A 420 0.28 -8.89 -11.33
N GLY A 421 -0.61 -9.21 -10.38
CA GLY A 421 -0.38 -10.23 -9.38
C GLY A 421 0.56 -9.81 -8.24
N ILE A 422 0.82 -8.52 -8.06
CA ILE A 422 1.63 -7.97 -6.97
C ILE A 422 0.71 -7.25 -5.99
N MET A 423 0.55 -7.79 -4.78
CA MET A 423 -0.39 -7.29 -3.79
C MET A 423 0.32 -6.73 -2.58
N PHE A 424 0.09 -5.47 -2.29
CA PHE A 424 0.54 -4.81 -1.08
C PHE A 424 -0.58 -4.81 -0.05
N LYS A 425 -0.38 -5.42 1.12
CA LYS A 425 -1.42 -5.51 2.16
C LYS A 425 -1.80 -4.16 2.77
N THR A 426 -0.87 -3.22 2.78
CA THR A 426 -1.08 -1.88 3.34
C THR A 426 -0.47 -0.79 2.48
N ALA A 427 -0.93 0.45 2.64
CA ALA A 427 -0.28 1.60 2.03
C ALA A 427 1.16 1.81 2.55
N VAL A 428 1.44 1.35 3.77
CA VAL A 428 2.79 1.36 4.36
C VAL A 428 3.68 0.39 3.60
N SER A 429 3.20 -0.83 3.33
CA SER A 429 3.94 -1.84 2.57
C SER A 429 4.30 -1.33 1.17
N LEU A 430 3.36 -0.66 0.46
CA LEU A 430 3.65 -0.04 -0.84
C LEU A 430 4.69 1.08 -0.72
N GLU A 431 4.67 1.89 0.35
CA GLU A 431 5.66 2.96 0.54
C GLU A 431 7.04 2.42 0.90
N GLU A 432 7.12 1.43 1.80
CA GLU A 432 8.38 0.96 2.36
C GLU A 432 9.13 0.03 1.40
N THR A 433 8.44 -0.79 0.59
CA THR A 433 9.07 -1.72 -0.37
C THR A 433 10.12 -1.03 -1.26
N GLY A 434 9.87 0.19 -1.71
CA GLY A 434 10.81 0.95 -2.57
C GLY A 434 12.06 1.45 -1.87
N LYS A 435 12.09 1.40 -0.53
CA LYS A 435 13.18 1.90 0.34
C LYS A 435 14.14 0.81 0.80
N MET A 436 13.91 -0.45 0.39
CA MET A 436 14.75 -1.58 0.78
C MET A 436 16.17 -1.44 0.23
N GLN A 437 17.15 -1.79 1.05
CA GLN A 437 18.57 -1.71 0.76
C GLN A 437 19.19 -3.10 0.61
N ILE A 438 18.62 -4.09 1.30
CA ILE A 438 19.03 -5.49 1.28
C ILE A 438 17.79 -6.32 0.93
N VAL A 439 17.96 -7.29 0.04
CA VAL A 439 16.94 -8.31 -0.24
C VAL A 439 17.53 -9.66 0.11
N ALA A 440 16.97 -10.30 1.12
CA ALA A 440 17.29 -11.66 1.52
C ALA A 440 16.32 -12.62 0.82
N LEU A 441 16.86 -13.54 0.05
CA LEU A 441 16.10 -14.53 -0.74
C LEU A 441 16.27 -15.91 -0.10
N ASP A 442 15.19 -16.60 0.17
CA ASP A 442 15.31 -18.05 0.41
C ASP A 442 15.75 -18.74 -0.88
N LYS A 443 16.40 -19.90 -0.74
CA LYS A 443 16.80 -20.68 -1.92
C LYS A 443 15.61 -21.41 -2.54
N THR A 444 14.99 -22.29 -1.75
CA THR A 444 14.03 -23.29 -2.22
C THR A 444 12.67 -22.64 -2.54
N GLY A 445 12.09 -22.91 -3.72
CA GLY A 445 10.83 -22.31 -4.13
C GLY A 445 10.91 -20.81 -4.49
N THR A 446 11.98 -20.11 -4.09
CA THR A 446 12.19 -18.67 -4.35
C THR A 446 13.19 -18.44 -5.48
N ILE A 447 14.48 -18.78 -5.30
CA ILE A 447 15.50 -18.71 -6.37
C ILE A 447 15.37 -19.92 -7.28
N THR A 448 15.06 -21.09 -6.70
CA THR A 448 14.88 -22.37 -7.40
C THR A 448 13.40 -22.70 -7.53
N SER A 449 13.08 -23.69 -8.36
CA SER A 449 11.68 -24.10 -8.58
C SER A 449 11.01 -24.72 -7.34
N GLY A 450 11.79 -25.25 -6.40
CA GLY A 450 11.32 -26.01 -5.25
C GLY A 450 10.91 -27.46 -5.59
N GLU A 451 10.99 -27.80 -6.88
CA GLU A 451 10.73 -29.14 -7.38
C GLU A 451 12.04 -29.73 -7.94
N PRO A 452 12.55 -30.81 -7.32
CA PRO A 452 13.73 -31.51 -7.86
C PRO A 452 13.47 -32.03 -9.27
N LYS A 453 14.46 -31.85 -10.16
CA LYS A 453 14.42 -32.40 -11.55
C LYS A 453 15.67 -33.22 -11.84
N VAL A 454 15.54 -34.22 -12.72
CA VAL A 454 16.71 -34.93 -13.26
C VAL A 454 17.49 -33.99 -14.16
N THR A 455 18.75 -33.76 -13.83
CA THR A 455 19.63 -32.83 -14.57
C THR A 455 20.66 -33.57 -15.43
N ASP A 456 21.09 -34.75 -14.99
CA ASP A 456 22.08 -35.56 -15.71
C ASP A 456 21.79 -37.05 -15.57
N ILE A 457 21.97 -37.80 -16.64
CA ILE A 457 21.89 -39.25 -16.65
C ILE A 457 23.25 -39.74 -17.19
N ILE A 458 24.00 -40.44 -16.34
CA ILE A 458 25.35 -40.93 -16.67
C ILE A 458 25.36 -42.45 -16.59
N PRO A 459 25.16 -43.16 -17.71
CA PRO A 459 25.19 -44.62 -17.73
C PRO A 459 26.62 -45.16 -17.52
N ALA A 460 26.73 -46.34 -16.92
CA ALA A 460 27.98 -47.07 -16.81
C ALA A 460 28.39 -47.69 -18.17
N ALA A 461 29.63 -48.14 -18.30
CA ALA A 461 30.14 -48.73 -19.53
C ALA A 461 29.26 -49.92 -19.96
N GLY A 462 28.78 -49.89 -21.20
CA GLY A 462 27.90 -50.93 -21.77
C GLY A 462 26.44 -50.91 -21.30
N VAL A 463 25.97 -49.76 -20.72
CA VAL A 463 24.56 -49.50 -20.35
C VAL A 463 24.09 -48.30 -21.17
N THR A 464 22.87 -48.34 -21.67
CA THR A 464 22.25 -47.18 -22.33
C THR A 464 21.51 -46.29 -21.32
N GLU A 465 21.35 -45.00 -21.67
CA GLU A 465 20.56 -44.08 -20.83
C GLU A 465 19.12 -44.57 -20.63
N ASP A 466 18.50 -45.12 -21.69
CA ASP A 466 17.16 -45.71 -21.65
C ASP A 466 17.08 -46.90 -20.67
N THR A 467 18.06 -47.78 -20.66
CA THR A 467 18.10 -48.92 -19.72
C THR A 467 18.25 -48.43 -18.27
N LEU A 468 19.13 -47.49 -18.02
CA LEU A 468 19.34 -46.89 -16.70
C LEU A 468 18.05 -46.21 -16.20
N LEU A 469 17.42 -45.39 -17.05
CA LEU A 469 16.20 -44.69 -16.71
C LEU A 469 15.02 -45.64 -16.46
N LYS A 470 14.85 -46.71 -17.25
CA LYS A 470 13.81 -47.76 -17.03
C LYS A 470 13.99 -48.48 -15.70
N CYS A 471 15.21 -48.91 -15.39
CA CYS A 471 15.50 -49.58 -14.12
C CYS A 471 15.26 -48.63 -12.92
N ALA A 472 15.70 -47.36 -13.04
CA ALA A 472 15.46 -46.35 -12.02
C ALA A 472 13.96 -46.04 -11.85
N TYR A 473 13.21 -45.95 -12.96
CA TYR A 473 11.76 -45.74 -12.95
C TYR A 473 11.01 -46.91 -12.26
N ALA A 474 11.33 -48.14 -12.61
CA ALA A 474 10.74 -49.33 -12.01
C ALA A 474 10.97 -49.38 -10.48
N LEU A 475 12.20 -49.03 -10.02
CA LEU A 475 12.59 -49.06 -8.64
C LEU A 475 11.91 -47.90 -7.86
N GLU A 476 11.92 -46.68 -8.39
CA GLU A 476 11.41 -45.47 -7.71
C GLU A 476 9.88 -45.35 -7.79
N ASN A 477 9.20 -46.11 -8.64
CA ASN A 477 7.72 -46.03 -8.82
C ASN A 477 6.93 -46.36 -7.53
N LYS A 478 7.54 -47.08 -6.61
CA LYS A 478 6.94 -47.42 -5.29
C LYS A 478 7.51 -46.57 -4.14
N SER A 479 8.39 -45.61 -4.45
CA SER A 479 9.05 -44.75 -3.46
C SER A 479 8.24 -43.46 -3.23
N GLU A 480 8.07 -43.12 -1.95
CA GLU A 480 7.45 -41.83 -1.57
C GLU A 480 8.50 -40.69 -1.41
N HIS A 481 9.76 -40.94 -1.74
CA HIS A 481 10.82 -39.96 -1.58
C HIS A 481 10.67 -38.81 -2.60
N PRO A 482 10.88 -37.52 -2.21
CA PRO A 482 10.76 -36.38 -3.14
C PRO A 482 11.65 -36.49 -4.40
N LEU A 483 12.84 -37.11 -4.29
CA LEU A 483 13.73 -37.31 -5.44
C LEU A 483 13.21 -38.36 -6.42
N ALA A 484 12.39 -39.33 -5.94
CA ALA A 484 11.76 -40.33 -6.79
C ALA A 484 10.84 -39.68 -7.83
N ARG A 485 10.08 -38.66 -7.41
CA ARG A 485 9.16 -37.92 -8.29
C ARG A 485 9.87 -37.35 -9.51
N ALA A 486 11.06 -36.79 -9.33
CA ALA A 486 11.86 -36.26 -10.43
C ALA A 486 12.23 -37.32 -11.48
N ILE A 487 12.58 -38.53 -11.02
CA ILE A 487 12.91 -39.66 -11.91
C ILE A 487 11.66 -40.14 -12.62
N LEU A 488 10.52 -40.25 -11.92
CA LEU A 488 9.23 -40.66 -12.49
C LEU A 488 8.74 -39.68 -13.55
N GLU A 489 8.85 -38.38 -13.32
CA GLU A 489 8.49 -37.34 -14.30
C GLU A 489 9.38 -37.42 -15.55
N LYS A 490 10.71 -37.53 -15.39
CA LYS A 490 11.64 -37.65 -16.48
C LYS A 490 11.39 -38.92 -17.31
N ALA A 491 11.11 -40.05 -16.65
CA ALA A 491 10.80 -41.31 -17.33
C ALA A 491 9.51 -41.24 -18.15
N LYS A 492 8.50 -40.53 -17.63
CA LYS A 492 7.24 -40.27 -18.36
C LYS A 492 7.46 -39.36 -19.58
N GLU A 493 8.26 -38.30 -19.46
CA GLU A 493 8.60 -37.42 -20.59
C GLU A 493 9.26 -38.18 -21.74
N GLU A 494 10.14 -39.16 -21.43
CA GLU A 494 10.82 -39.97 -22.41
C GLU A 494 10.03 -41.23 -22.85
N ASN A 495 8.78 -41.39 -22.39
CA ASN A 495 7.92 -42.54 -22.65
C ASN A 495 8.56 -43.89 -22.27
N ALA A 496 9.35 -43.92 -21.18
CA ALA A 496 9.95 -45.16 -20.69
C ALA A 496 8.83 -46.10 -20.23
N GLY A 497 8.85 -47.34 -20.71
CA GLY A 497 7.86 -48.35 -20.35
C GLY A 497 7.89 -48.67 -18.85
N ILE A 498 6.72 -48.88 -18.25
CA ILE A 498 6.63 -49.24 -16.84
C ILE A 498 6.81 -50.73 -16.71
N GLU A 499 7.81 -51.15 -15.94
CA GLU A 499 8.02 -52.55 -15.56
C GLU A 499 7.68 -52.70 -14.05
N GLU A 500 6.90 -53.71 -13.69
CA GLU A 500 6.52 -53.92 -12.29
C GLU A 500 7.58 -54.67 -11.52
N VAL A 501 7.98 -54.08 -10.37
CA VAL A 501 8.92 -54.70 -9.46
C VAL A 501 8.23 -55.42 -8.31
N THR A 502 8.84 -56.51 -7.83
CA THR A 502 8.40 -57.25 -6.64
C THR A 502 9.42 -57.12 -5.52
N GLY A 503 9.04 -57.47 -4.29
CA GLY A 503 9.97 -57.41 -3.14
C GLY A 503 10.54 -56.06 -2.80
N PHE A 504 9.84 -54.94 -3.11
CA PHE A 504 10.31 -53.57 -2.84
C PHE A 504 10.54 -53.34 -1.33
N GLN A 505 11.70 -52.79 -1.02
CA GLN A 505 12.06 -52.36 0.34
C GLN A 505 12.77 -51.01 0.29
N ALA A 506 12.26 -50.07 1.09
CA ALA A 506 12.95 -48.81 1.38
C ALA A 506 13.86 -49.00 2.60
N LEU A 507 15.11 -48.60 2.49
CA LEU A 507 16.14 -48.67 3.54
C LEU A 507 16.46 -47.22 4.00
N PRO A 508 15.85 -46.74 5.09
CA PRO A 508 15.99 -45.36 5.52
C PRO A 508 17.46 -44.93 5.63
N GLY A 509 17.82 -43.80 5.00
CA GLY A 509 19.18 -43.26 5.01
C GLY A 509 20.19 -43.93 4.04
N ASN A 510 19.81 -45.02 3.39
CA ASN A 510 20.67 -45.77 2.47
C ASN A 510 20.17 -45.75 1.03
N GLY A 511 18.97 -46.28 0.79
CA GLY A 511 18.45 -46.39 -0.57
C GLY A 511 17.25 -47.35 -0.66
N LEU A 512 17.05 -47.91 -1.83
CA LEU A 512 15.93 -48.76 -2.21
C LEU A 512 16.47 -50.10 -2.78
N THR A 513 15.68 -51.17 -2.64
CA THR A 513 15.90 -52.45 -3.28
C THR A 513 14.59 -53.03 -3.74
N ALA A 514 14.60 -53.71 -4.88
CA ALA A 514 13.44 -54.44 -5.45
C ALA A 514 13.96 -55.51 -6.43
N ILE A 515 13.05 -56.39 -6.82
CA ILE A 515 13.34 -57.49 -7.81
C ILE A 515 12.60 -57.18 -9.09
N LEU A 516 13.35 -57.12 -10.21
CA LEU A 516 12.85 -56.99 -11.58
C LEU A 516 13.38 -58.21 -12.41
N ASP A 517 12.51 -58.97 -13.04
CA ASP A 517 12.86 -60.12 -13.89
C ASP A 517 13.89 -61.08 -13.25
N GLU A 518 13.64 -61.48 -11.98
CA GLU A 518 14.51 -62.32 -11.17
C GLU A 518 15.85 -61.68 -10.72
N HIS A 519 16.20 -60.43 -11.17
CA HIS A 519 17.36 -59.70 -10.76
C HIS A 519 17.06 -58.66 -9.68
N THR A 520 17.90 -58.60 -8.63
CA THR A 520 17.75 -57.57 -7.60
C THR A 520 18.33 -56.22 -8.07
N LEU A 521 17.47 -55.19 -8.06
CA LEU A 521 17.88 -53.82 -8.31
C LEU A 521 18.20 -53.08 -7.01
N TYR A 522 19.17 -52.19 -7.05
CA TYR A 522 19.58 -51.30 -5.98
C TYR A 522 19.59 -49.86 -6.46
N GLY A 523 19.08 -48.95 -5.66
CA GLY A 523 19.15 -47.50 -5.91
C GLY A 523 19.45 -46.76 -4.59
N GLY A 524 20.31 -45.76 -4.60
CA GLY A 524 20.59 -45.00 -3.39
C GLY A 524 21.91 -44.22 -3.40
N ASN A 525 22.40 -43.91 -2.20
CA ASN A 525 23.66 -43.17 -2.06
C ASN A 525 24.91 -44.01 -2.38
N HIS A 526 26.02 -43.33 -2.60
CA HIS A 526 27.31 -43.97 -2.91
C HIS A 526 27.69 -45.06 -1.89
N THR A 527 27.54 -44.81 -0.59
CA THR A 527 27.94 -45.73 0.47
C THR A 527 27.12 -47.03 0.40
N PHE A 528 25.85 -46.95 0.18
CA PHE A 528 24.94 -48.09 0.05
C PHE A 528 25.29 -48.92 -1.21
N ILE A 529 25.40 -48.26 -2.35
CA ILE A 529 25.68 -48.96 -3.61
C ILE A 529 27.04 -49.60 -3.62
N SER A 530 28.11 -48.92 -3.12
CA SER A 530 29.46 -49.49 -3.01
C SER A 530 29.56 -50.72 -2.10
N SER A 531 28.59 -50.94 -1.17
CA SER A 531 28.47 -52.15 -0.36
C SER A 531 27.87 -53.33 -1.13
N LYS A 532 27.23 -53.10 -2.27
CA LYS A 532 26.52 -54.08 -3.07
C LYS A 532 27.26 -54.43 -4.38
N VAL A 533 27.72 -53.40 -5.07
CA VAL A 533 28.40 -53.53 -6.39
C VAL A 533 29.64 -52.67 -6.43
N SER A 534 30.61 -53.05 -7.27
CA SER A 534 31.84 -52.28 -7.49
C SER A 534 31.53 -50.99 -8.27
N VAL A 535 31.92 -49.85 -7.69
CA VAL A 535 31.79 -48.53 -8.35
C VAL A 535 33.15 -48.16 -8.93
N ASP A 536 33.19 -47.92 -10.21
CA ASP A 536 34.40 -47.48 -10.94
C ASP A 536 34.83 -46.08 -10.42
N GLY A 537 36.14 -45.89 -10.23
CA GLY A 537 36.72 -44.63 -9.80
C GLY A 537 36.45 -43.45 -10.73
N ASP A 538 36.20 -43.67 -12.00
CA ASP A 538 35.81 -42.63 -12.95
C ASP A 538 34.36 -42.18 -12.70
N MET A 539 33.47 -43.14 -12.44
CA MET A 539 32.07 -42.83 -12.08
C MET A 539 31.95 -42.08 -10.74
N GLN A 540 32.76 -42.48 -9.75
CA GLN A 540 32.82 -41.79 -8.50
C GLN A 540 33.27 -40.32 -8.66
N LYS A 541 34.34 -40.06 -9.43
CA LYS A 541 34.79 -38.69 -9.73
C LYS A 541 33.74 -37.87 -10.46
N LYS A 542 32.96 -38.49 -11.39
CA LYS A 542 31.85 -37.81 -12.06
C LYS A 542 30.76 -37.45 -11.06
N ALA A 543 30.39 -38.37 -10.17
CA ALA A 543 29.39 -38.11 -9.12
C ALA A 543 29.86 -37.03 -8.11
N GLU A 544 31.15 -37.03 -7.76
CA GLU A 544 31.74 -35.99 -6.91
C GLU A 544 31.66 -34.60 -7.54
N LYS A 545 31.94 -34.49 -8.84
CA LYS A 545 31.79 -33.24 -9.62
C LYS A 545 30.34 -32.77 -9.68
N LEU A 546 29.38 -33.68 -9.83
CA LEU A 546 27.95 -33.35 -9.78
C LEU A 546 27.57 -32.84 -8.40
N ALA A 547 28.03 -33.49 -7.33
CA ALA A 547 27.81 -33.04 -5.96
C ALA A 547 28.45 -31.65 -5.69
N GLU A 548 29.64 -31.40 -6.27
CA GLU A 548 30.29 -30.06 -6.20
C GLU A 548 29.49 -28.98 -6.95
N ALA A 549 28.75 -29.36 -7.99
CA ALA A 549 27.83 -28.47 -8.70
C ALA A 549 26.48 -28.28 -8.00
N GLY A 550 26.31 -28.82 -6.80
CA GLY A 550 25.07 -28.70 -6.02
C GLY A 550 23.96 -29.70 -6.38
N LYS A 551 24.29 -30.74 -7.11
CA LYS A 551 23.35 -31.80 -7.54
C LYS A 551 23.45 -33.00 -6.58
N THR A 552 22.37 -33.78 -6.49
CA THR A 552 22.32 -35.02 -5.69
C THR A 552 22.51 -36.21 -6.60
N PRO A 553 23.68 -36.89 -6.66
CA PRO A 553 23.88 -38.06 -7.46
C PRO A 553 23.26 -39.28 -6.77
N LEU A 554 22.36 -39.95 -7.45
CA LEU A 554 21.75 -41.22 -7.05
C LEU A 554 22.37 -42.33 -7.90
N PHE A 555 22.90 -43.36 -7.25
CA PHE A 555 23.51 -44.50 -7.91
C PHE A 555 22.50 -45.64 -8.08
N PHE A 556 22.51 -46.27 -9.23
CA PHE A 556 21.65 -47.43 -9.55
C PHE A 556 22.51 -48.59 -10.00
N GLY A 557 22.20 -49.77 -9.54
CA GLY A 557 22.89 -51.03 -9.91
C GLY A 557 21.97 -52.24 -9.83
N ASN A 558 22.40 -53.32 -10.39
CA ASN A 558 21.84 -54.64 -10.20
C ASN A 558 22.84 -55.57 -9.45
N GLU A 559 22.50 -56.85 -9.28
CA GLU A 559 23.38 -57.82 -8.60
C GLU A 559 24.78 -57.95 -9.23
N ASP A 560 24.90 -57.73 -10.55
CA ASP A 560 26.09 -57.95 -11.33
C ASP A 560 27.00 -56.75 -11.44
N ARG A 561 26.40 -55.54 -11.59
CA ARG A 561 27.17 -54.32 -11.93
C ARG A 561 26.44 -53.03 -11.61
N LEU A 562 27.23 -51.96 -11.58
CA LEU A 562 26.67 -50.60 -11.58
C LEU A 562 25.99 -50.32 -12.92
N LEU A 563 24.77 -49.78 -12.91
CA LEU A 563 24.04 -49.37 -14.11
C LEU A 563 24.36 -47.92 -14.45
N GLY A 564 24.52 -47.04 -13.44
CA GLY A 564 24.91 -45.66 -13.65
C GLY A 564 24.51 -44.74 -12.49
N VAL A 565 24.61 -43.45 -12.78
CA VAL A 565 24.25 -42.37 -11.84
C VAL A 565 23.22 -41.45 -12.49
N ILE A 566 22.17 -41.11 -11.75
CA ILE A 566 21.19 -40.08 -12.13
C ILE A 566 21.32 -38.94 -11.14
N ALA A 567 21.60 -37.72 -11.61
CA ALA A 567 21.69 -36.55 -10.75
C ALA A 567 20.38 -35.82 -10.74
N VAL A 568 19.93 -35.48 -9.54
CA VAL A 568 18.71 -34.71 -9.29
C VAL A 568 19.09 -33.42 -8.56
N ALA A 569 18.52 -32.30 -9.01
CA ALA A 569 18.75 -31.01 -8.35
C ALA A 569 17.48 -30.14 -8.40
N ASP A 570 17.38 -29.27 -7.44
CA ASP A 570 16.41 -28.18 -7.46
C ASP A 570 16.95 -27.07 -8.39
N VAL A 571 16.30 -26.89 -9.52
CA VAL A 571 16.80 -26.07 -10.63
C VAL A 571 16.50 -24.60 -10.38
N ILE A 572 17.48 -23.72 -10.65
CA ILE A 572 17.29 -22.26 -10.61
C ILE A 572 16.24 -21.87 -11.66
N LYS A 573 15.26 -21.03 -11.27
CA LYS A 573 14.26 -20.50 -12.19
C LYS A 573 14.93 -19.67 -13.28
N GLU A 574 14.41 -19.72 -14.49
CA GLU A 574 14.99 -19.01 -15.65
C GLU A 574 15.10 -17.48 -15.43
N ASP A 575 14.15 -16.92 -14.71
CA ASP A 575 14.08 -15.46 -14.45
C ASP A 575 14.95 -15.03 -13.26
N SER A 576 15.40 -15.95 -12.38
CA SER A 576 16.11 -15.61 -11.15
C SER A 576 17.43 -14.86 -11.36
N PRO A 577 18.34 -15.27 -12.26
CA PRO A 577 19.58 -14.53 -12.48
C PRO A 577 19.36 -13.11 -12.99
N GLN A 578 18.38 -12.94 -13.90
CA GLN A 578 18.02 -11.63 -14.41
C GLN A 578 17.40 -10.74 -13.33
N ALA A 579 16.50 -11.28 -12.51
CA ALA A 579 15.87 -10.57 -11.42
C ALA A 579 16.89 -10.10 -10.37
N ILE A 580 17.84 -10.95 -10.01
CA ILE A 580 18.95 -10.63 -9.08
C ILE A 580 19.80 -9.49 -9.64
N LYS A 581 20.17 -9.57 -10.93
CA LYS A 581 20.93 -8.50 -11.59
C LYS A 581 20.18 -7.18 -11.63
N GLU A 582 18.86 -7.20 -11.81
CA GLU A 582 18.02 -6.00 -11.77
C GLU A 582 18.00 -5.37 -10.37
N LEU A 583 17.89 -6.17 -9.31
CA LEU A 583 17.99 -5.70 -7.92
C LEU A 583 19.34 -5.02 -7.65
N GLN A 584 20.44 -5.65 -8.09
CA GLN A 584 21.80 -5.09 -7.98
C GLN A 584 21.94 -3.76 -8.74
N ASN A 585 21.36 -3.67 -9.94
CA ASN A 585 21.34 -2.43 -10.73
C ASN A 585 20.56 -1.30 -10.03
N MET A 586 19.56 -1.65 -9.22
CA MET A 586 18.85 -0.70 -8.37
C MET A 586 19.65 -0.26 -7.13
N GLY A 587 20.86 -0.83 -6.90
CA GLY A 587 21.71 -0.57 -5.75
C GLY A 587 21.26 -1.32 -4.49
N ILE A 588 20.64 -2.48 -4.65
CA ILE A 588 20.19 -3.34 -3.57
C ILE A 588 21.19 -4.49 -3.42
N HIS A 589 21.60 -4.79 -2.20
CA HIS A 589 22.45 -5.91 -1.87
C HIS A 589 21.61 -7.19 -1.76
N VAL A 590 21.95 -8.22 -2.52
CA VAL A 590 21.16 -9.45 -2.62
C VAL A 590 21.85 -10.58 -1.87
N VAL A 591 21.17 -11.15 -0.87
CA VAL A 591 21.68 -12.21 0.02
C VAL A 591 20.85 -13.46 -0.17
N MET A 592 21.46 -14.60 -0.41
CA MET A 592 20.79 -15.91 -0.42
C MET A 592 20.88 -16.57 0.95
N LEU A 593 19.75 -17.05 1.49
CA LEU A 593 19.67 -17.86 2.72
C LEU A 593 19.32 -19.29 2.35
N THR A 594 20.03 -20.27 2.94
CA THR A 594 19.75 -21.69 2.70
C THR A 594 20.20 -22.57 3.88
N GLY A 595 19.48 -23.67 4.10
CA GLY A 595 19.88 -24.74 5.01
C GLY A 595 20.95 -25.68 4.45
N ASP A 596 21.29 -25.56 3.17
CA ASP A 596 22.29 -26.39 2.51
C ASP A 596 23.69 -26.20 3.12
N ASN A 597 24.56 -27.18 2.87
CA ASN A 597 25.96 -27.06 3.21
C ASN A 597 26.63 -25.93 2.39
N GLU A 598 27.72 -25.39 2.91
CA GLU A 598 28.43 -24.23 2.35
C GLU A 598 28.88 -24.41 0.89
N ARG A 599 29.29 -25.64 0.50
CA ARG A 599 29.78 -25.95 -0.86
C ARG A 599 28.63 -25.83 -1.88
N THR A 600 27.52 -26.51 -1.62
CA THR A 600 26.32 -26.47 -2.46
C THR A 600 25.73 -25.05 -2.55
N ALA A 601 25.63 -24.38 -1.41
CA ALA A 601 25.11 -23.02 -1.32
C ALA A 601 25.93 -22.03 -2.15
N LYS A 602 27.26 -22.10 -2.09
CA LYS A 602 28.15 -21.26 -2.90
C LYS A 602 28.01 -21.53 -4.41
N ALA A 603 27.89 -22.81 -4.81
CA ALA A 603 27.71 -23.15 -6.22
C ALA A 603 26.40 -22.54 -6.79
N ILE A 604 25.30 -22.71 -6.07
CA ILE A 604 23.99 -22.15 -6.46
C ILE A 604 24.02 -20.61 -6.42
N GLY A 605 24.62 -20.02 -5.39
CA GLY A 605 24.73 -18.57 -5.28
C GLY A 605 25.53 -17.92 -6.41
N GLN A 606 26.61 -18.57 -6.89
CA GLN A 606 27.39 -18.14 -8.04
C GLN A 606 26.59 -18.24 -9.35
N GLN A 607 25.85 -19.33 -9.53
CA GLN A 607 24.99 -19.50 -10.72
C GLN A 607 23.86 -18.47 -10.75
N ALA A 608 23.24 -18.19 -9.59
CA ALA A 608 22.19 -17.19 -9.45
C ALA A 608 22.71 -15.76 -9.52
N GLY A 609 24.00 -15.53 -9.20
CA GLY A 609 24.65 -14.23 -9.23
C GLY A 609 24.39 -13.34 -8.01
N VAL A 610 24.10 -13.91 -6.81
CA VAL A 610 23.87 -13.15 -5.59
C VAL A 610 25.18 -12.53 -5.04
N ASP A 611 25.06 -11.46 -4.23
CA ASP A 611 26.22 -10.76 -3.65
C ASP A 611 26.80 -11.50 -2.44
N GLU A 612 25.94 -12.14 -1.61
CA GLU A 612 26.31 -12.82 -0.39
C GLU A 612 25.51 -14.12 -0.23
N VAL A 613 26.13 -15.16 0.30
CA VAL A 613 25.49 -16.45 0.58
C VAL A 613 25.66 -16.79 2.05
N ILE A 614 24.56 -17.08 2.75
CA ILE A 614 24.55 -17.53 4.13
C ILE A 614 23.99 -18.95 4.17
N ALA A 615 24.90 -19.93 4.36
CA ALA A 615 24.63 -21.37 4.32
C ALA A 615 24.38 -21.95 5.70
N GLY A 616 23.82 -23.16 5.78
CA GLY A 616 23.62 -23.91 7.03
C GLY A 616 22.61 -23.27 7.99
N VAL A 617 21.71 -22.46 7.49
CA VAL A 617 20.71 -21.74 8.30
C VAL A 617 19.47 -22.61 8.49
N LEU A 618 19.28 -23.14 9.69
CA LEU A 618 18.04 -23.83 10.05
C LEU A 618 16.82 -22.87 10.01
N PRO A 619 15.59 -23.38 9.88
CA PRO A 619 14.39 -22.52 9.82
C PRO A 619 14.30 -21.51 10.96
N GLU A 620 14.57 -21.92 12.19
CA GLU A 620 14.58 -21.05 13.39
C GLU A 620 15.72 -20.01 13.38
N GLY A 621 16.82 -20.30 12.68
CA GLY A 621 17.96 -19.39 12.53
C GLY A 621 17.76 -18.28 11.52
N LYS A 622 16.83 -18.43 10.57
CA LYS A 622 16.57 -17.41 9.53
C LYS A 622 16.16 -16.05 10.14
N GLU A 623 15.34 -16.07 11.20
CA GLU A 623 14.96 -14.84 11.92
C GLU A 623 16.18 -14.10 12.48
N GLN A 624 17.11 -14.82 13.08
CA GLN A 624 18.32 -14.22 13.65
C GLN A 624 19.22 -13.61 12.58
N VAL A 625 19.31 -14.25 11.40
CA VAL A 625 20.07 -13.70 10.26
C VAL A 625 19.44 -12.40 9.79
N ILE A 626 18.10 -12.36 9.60
CA ILE A 626 17.39 -11.13 9.25
C ILE A 626 17.63 -10.03 10.27
N ARG A 627 17.61 -10.34 11.57
CA ARG A 627 17.91 -9.39 12.63
C ARG A 627 19.29 -8.74 12.49
N LYS A 628 20.33 -9.55 12.19
CA LYS A 628 21.69 -9.05 11.95
C LYS A 628 21.78 -8.20 10.67
N LEU A 629 21.09 -8.60 9.60
CA LEU A 629 21.07 -7.82 8.36
C LEU A 629 20.40 -6.46 8.54
N LYS A 630 19.39 -6.34 9.40
CA LYS A 630 18.72 -5.07 9.74
C LYS A 630 19.65 -4.04 10.39
N GLU A 631 20.73 -4.45 11.01
CA GLU A 631 21.75 -3.54 11.53
C GLU A 631 22.54 -2.83 10.40
N LYS A 632 22.64 -3.49 9.23
CA LYS A 632 23.32 -2.96 8.03
C LYS A 632 22.41 -2.08 7.16
N GLY A 633 21.09 -2.24 7.26
CA GLY A 633 20.12 -1.48 6.43
C GLY A 633 18.73 -2.04 6.47
N LYS A 634 17.80 -1.44 5.71
CA LYS A 634 16.43 -1.95 5.58
C LYS A 634 16.41 -3.23 4.78
N VAL A 635 15.81 -4.28 5.32
CA VAL A 635 15.81 -5.64 4.78
C VAL A 635 14.41 -6.03 4.32
N ALA A 636 14.31 -6.51 3.07
CA ALA A 636 13.20 -7.31 2.60
C ALA A 636 13.58 -8.80 2.66
N MET A 637 12.71 -9.64 3.20
CA MET A 637 12.81 -11.10 3.12
C MET A 637 11.82 -11.63 2.09
N VAL A 638 12.30 -12.50 1.18
CA VAL A 638 11.46 -13.18 0.18
C VAL A 638 11.50 -14.67 0.44
N GLY A 639 10.35 -15.29 0.56
CA GLY A 639 10.19 -16.73 0.80
C GLY A 639 8.81 -17.24 0.40
N ASP A 640 8.62 -18.55 0.32
CA ASP A 640 7.39 -19.21 -0.15
C ASP A 640 6.72 -20.09 0.90
N GLY A 641 7.43 -20.47 1.96
CA GLY A 641 7.04 -21.52 2.90
C GLY A 641 6.68 -21.09 4.31
N ILE A 642 6.09 -22.04 5.05
CA ILE A 642 5.79 -21.91 6.49
C ILE A 642 7.08 -21.65 7.28
N ASN A 643 8.20 -22.23 6.86
CA ASN A 643 9.51 -22.11 7.50
C ASN A 643 10.07 -20.68 7.47
N ASP A 644 9.59 -19.85 6.55
CA ASP A 644 10.04 -18.47 6.37
C ASP A 644 9.19 -17.45 7.14
N ALA A 645 8.01 -17.85 7.64
CA ALA A 645 7.07 -16.93 8.29
C ALA A 645 7.70 -16.11 9.45
N PRO A 646 8.54 -16.67 10.34
CA PRO A 646 9.23 -15.89 11.36
C PRO A 646 10.20 -14.86 10.77
N ALA A 647 10.92 -15.20 9.70
CA ALA A 647 11.84 -14.31 9.00
C ALA A 647 11.11 -13.23 8.20
N LEU A 648 10.00 -13.56 7.52
CA LEU A 648 9.12 -12.62 6.83
C LEU A 648 8.58 -11.56 7.79
N THR A 649 8.05 -11.99 8.94
CA THR A 649 7.52 -11.09 9.97
C THR A 649 8.61 -10.21 10.59
N ARG A 650 9.84 -10.73 10.72
CA ARG A 650 10.96 -10.00 11.32
C ARG A 650 11.57 -8.96 10.42
N ALA A 651 11.53 -9.14 9.12
CA ALA A 651 12.06 -8.21 8.14
C ALA A 651 11.38 -6.83 8.22
N ASP A 652 11.95 -5.81 7.59
CA ASP A 652 11.27 -4.53 7.41
C ASP A 652 10.17 -4.64 6.34
N MET A 653 10.28 -5.66 5.48
CA MET A 653 9.29 -6.02 4.48
C MET A 653 9.32 -7.53 4.21
N GLY A 654 8.26 -8.22 4.56
CA GLY A 654 8.05 -9.62 4.18
C GLY A 654 7.41 -9.71 2.81
N ILE A 655 7.96 -10.52 1.91
CA ILE A 655 7.45 -10.75 0.55
C ILE A 655 7.22 -12.26 0.36
N ALA A 656 5.98 -12.68 0.28
CA ALA A 656 5.63 -14.06 -0.08
C ALA A 656 5.61 -14.22 -1.61
N ILE A 657 6.26 -15.29 -2.13
CA ILE A 657 6.35 -15.56 -3.56
C ILE A 657 5.58 -16.84 -3.92
N GLY A 658 4.90 -16.81 -5.10
CA GLY A 658 3.99 -17.87 -5.49
C GLY A 658 2.71 -17.83 -4.65
N ALA A 659 1.66 -18.54 -5.01
CA ALA A 659 0.48 -18.71 -4.17
C ALA A 659 0.83 -19.56 -2.92
N GLY A 660 1.81 -19.09 -2.14
CA GLY A 660 2.43 -19.76 -0.99
C GLY A 660 1.43 -20.29 0.03
N THR A 661 1.92 -20.91 1.08
CA THR A 661 1.06 -21.39 2.17
C THR A 661 0.30 -20.22 2.82
N ASP A 662 -0.92 -20.44 3.28
CA ASP A 662 -1.72 -19.42 3.96
C ASP A 662 -0.93 -18.72 5.08
N VAL A 663 -0.05 -19.45 5.78
CA VAL A 663 0.82 -18.94 6.84
C VAL A 663 1.87 -17.94 6.30
N ALA A 664 2.49 -18.21 5.15
CA ALA A 664 3.44 -17.29 4.52
C ALA A 664 2.72 -16.05 3.99
N ILE A 665 1.54 -16.23 3.39
CA ILE A 665 0.68 -15.10 2.97
C ILE A 665 0.34 -14.23 4.17
N ASP A 666 -0.06 -14.81 5.31
CA ASP A 666 -0.42 -14.03 6.51
C ASP A 666 0.77 -13.27 7.11
N ALA A 667 1.95 -13.86 7.11
CA ALA A 667 3.18 -13.27 7.65
C ALA A 667 3.78 -12.15 6.77
N ALA A 668 3.49 -12.15 5.46
CA ALA A 668 4.09 -11.22 4.52
C ALA A 668 3.34 -9.88 4.45
N ASP A 669 4.04 -8.82 4.06
CA ASP A 669 3.52 -7.48 3.76
C ASP A 669 3.15 -7.32 2.27
N VAL A 670 3.84 -8.06 1.41
CA VAL A 670 3.61 -8.11 -0.04
C VAL A 670 3.44 -9.56 -0.47
N VAL A 671 2.44 -9.83 -1.28
CA VAL A 671 2.17 -11.16 -1.84
C VAL A 671 2.32 -11.10 -3.35
N LEU A 672 3.20 -11.94 -3.88
CA LEU A 672 3.41 -12.14 -5.31
C LEU A 672 2.66 -13.41 -5.73
N MET A 673 1.61 -13.26 -6.53
CA MET A 673 0.74 -14.39 -6.91
C MET A 673 1.44 -15.38 -7.85
N LYS A 674 2.45 -14.90 -8.57
CA LYS A 674 3.24 -15.72 -9.47
C LYS A 674 4.49 -16.23 -8.76
N SER A 675 4.92 -17.43 -9.12
CA SER A 675 6.19 -17.98 -8.62
C SER A 675 7.40 -17.49 -9.42
N ARG A 676 7.47 -16.17 -9.73
CA ARG A 676 8.57 -15.56 -10.50
C ARG A 676 9.34 -14.56 -9.66
N LEU A 677 10.68 -14.70 -9.63
CA LEU A 677 11.52 -13.77 -8.87
C LEU A 677 11.54 -12.36 -9.50
N SER A 678 11.28 -12.24 -10.79
CA SER A 678 11.17 -10.97 -11.52
C SER A 678 10.07 -10.04 -11.00
N ASP A 679 9.09 -10.56 -10.26
CA ASP A 679 8.05 -9.76 -9.63
C ASP A 679 8.58 -8.96 -8.41
N VAL A 680 9.69 -9.39 -7.78
CA VAL A 680 10.33 -8.65 -6.68
C VAL A 680 10.91 -7.31 -7.14
N PRO A 681 11.79 -7.24 -8.17
CA PRO A 681 12.22 -5.94 -8.70
C PRO A 681 11.06 -5.12 -9.27
N ALA A 682 10.03 -5.75 -9.86
CA ALA A 682 8.84 -5.07 -10.35
C ALA A 682 8.05 -4.39 -9.21
N ALA A 683 7.87 -5.07 -8.06
CA ALA A 683 7.24 -4.51 -6.86
C ALA A 683 8.02 -3.28 -6.32
N ILE A 684 9.35 -3.37 -6.28
CA ILE A 684 10.22 -2.27 -5.84
C ILE A 684 10.14 -1.08 -6.81
N ARG A 685 10.13 -1.31 -8.14
CA ARG A 685 9.93 -0.25 -9.14
C ARG A 685 8.59 0.43 -8.98
N MET A 686 7.53 -0.35 -8.79
CA MET A 686 6.17 0.17 -8.61
C MET A 686 6.08 1.05 -7.37
N SER A 687 6.64 0.60 -6.25
CA SER A 687 6.74 1.38 -5.02
C SER A 687 7.49 2.70 -5.26
N ARG A 688 8.69 2.66 -5.86
CA ARG A 688 9.50 3.86 -6.17
C ARG A 688 8.79 4.83 -7.12
N ALA A 689 8.08 4.32 -8.12
CA ALA A 689 7.30 5.15 -9.04
C ALA A 689 6.14 5.84 -8.33
N THR A 690 5.41 5.12 -7.46
CA THR A 690 4.30 5.65 -6.67
C THR A 690 4.77 6.71 -5.68
N LEU A 691 5.89 6.48 -5.00
CA LEU A 691 6.51 7.46 -4.10
C LEU A 691 6.93 8.73 -4.84
N ARG A 692 7.61 8.59 -5.99
CA ARG A 692 7.99 9.74 -6.82
C ARG A 692 6.77 10.55 -7.24
N ASN A 693 5.73 9.88 -7.73
CA ASN A 693 4.48 10.53 -8.11
C ASN A 693 3.83 11.26 -6.93
N SER A 694 3.83 10.66 -5.74
CA SER A 694 3.33 11.29 -4.51
C SER A 694 4.14 12.55 -4.14
N HIS A 695 5.47 12.51 -4.26
CA HIS A 695 6.31 13.70 -4.03
C HIS A 695 6.07 14.79 -5.07
N GLU A 696 5.93 14.44 -6.35
CA GLU A 696 5.59 15.38 -7.42
C GLU A 696 4.25 16.06 -7.14
N ASN A 697 3.24 15.27 -6.73
CA ASN A 697 1.92 15.78 -6.36
C ASN A 697 1.99 16.75 -5.17
N LEU A 698 2.72 16.40 -4.12
CA LEU A 698 2.92 17.27 -2.96
C LEU A 698 3.67 18.55 -3.34
N PHE A 699 4.72 18.44 -4.14
CA PHE A 699 5.44 19.61 -4.64
C PHE A 699 4.52 20.59 -5.35
N TRP A 700 3.74 20.13 -6.32
CA TRP A 700 2.80 21.00 -7.06
C TRP A 700 1.69 21.53 -6.16
N ALA A 701 1.19 20.74 -5.19
CA ALA A 701 0.17 21.20 -4.25
C ALA A 701 0.64 22.35 -3.34
N PHE A 702 1.94 22.46 -3.07
CA PHE A 702 2.51 23.57 -2.29
C PHE A 702 3.01 24.72 -3.17
N PHE A 703 3.59 24.42 -4.31
CA PHE A 703 4.30 25.39 -5.15
C PHE A 703 3.40 26.56 -5.58
N TYR A 704 2.17 26.27 -6.03
CA TYR A 704 1.24 27.32 -6.43
C TYR A 704 0.79 28.19 -5.26
N ASN A 705 0.69 27.64 -4.03
CA ASN A 705 0.36 28.41 -2.83
C ASN A 705 1.48 29.35 -2.43
N ILE A 706 2.76 28.90 -2.54
CA ILE A 706 3.94 29.73 -2.21
C ILE A 706 3.98 30.98 -3.11
N ILE A 707 3.62 30.87 -4.37
CA ILE A 707 3.57 32.00 -5.30
C ILE A 707 2.24 32.76 -5.15
N GLY A 708 1.14 32.05 -5.01
CA GLY A 708 -0.20 32.62 -5.05
C GLY A 708 -0.57 33.43 -3.81
N ILE A 709 -0.15 33.02 -2.60
CA ILE A 709 -0.46 33.73 -1.37
C ILE A 709 0.14 35.14 -1.32
N PRO A 710 1.43 35.36 -1.62
CA PRO A 710 2.00 36.72 -1.69
C PRO A 710 1.34 37.57 -2.77
N LEU A 711 1.01 36.99 -3.93
CA LEU A 711 0.31 37.70 -5.00
C LEU A 711 -1.10 38.11 -4.58
N ALA A 712 -1.84 37.24 -3.93
CA ALA A 712 -3.18 37.50 -3.39
C ALA A 712 -3.15 38.54 -2.27
N ALA A 713 -2.16 38.50 -1.40
CA ALA A 713 -1.93 39.49 -0.35
C ALA A 713 -1.59 40.88 -0.91
N GLY A 714 -1.23 40.98 -2.20
CA GLY A 714 -0.92 42.24 -2.84
C GLY A 714 0.50 42.75 -2.60
N VAL A 715 1.46 41.86 -2.29
CA VAL A 715 2.86 42.24 -2.02
C VAL A 715 3.47 43.01 -3.19
N TRP A 716 3.13 42.71 -4.44
CA TRP A 716 3.60 43.39 -5.64
C TRP A 716 2.75 44.56 -6.07
N TYR A 717 1.64 44.83 -5.36
CA TYR A 717 0.75 45.95 -5.73
C TYR A 717 1.45 47.33 -5.70
N PRO A 718 2.28 47.68 -4.68
CA PRO A 718 2.97 48.97 -4.63
C PRO A 718 3.98 49.17 -5.78
N LEU A 719 4.57 48.05 -6.30
CA LEU A 719 5.60 48.11 -7.34
C LEU A 719 5.03 48.07 -8.77
N PHE A 720 4.04 47.20 -9.00
CA PHE A 720 3.55 46.89 -10.34
C PHE A 720 2.04 47.10 -10.52
N GLY A 721 1.30 47.50 -9.49
CA GLY A 721 -0.16 47.62 -9.53
C GLY A 721 -0.90 46.31 -9.69
N TRP A 722 -0.24 45.16 -9.52
CA TRP A 722 -0.83 43.84 -9.74
C TRP A 722 -1.83 43.50 -8.63
N LYS A 723 -3.05 43.21 -9.08
CA LYS A 723 -4.15 42.76 -8.20
C LYS A 723 -4.59 41.37 -8.60
N LEU A 724 -4.62 40.41 -7.69
CA LEU A 724 -5.26 39.12 -7.92
C LEU A 724 -6.72 39.23 -7.52
N ASN A 725 -7.62 39.01 -8.47
CA ASN A 725 -9.05 38.87 -8.16
C ASN A 725 -9.28 37.50 -7.49
N PRO A 726 -10.09 37.40 -6.41
CA PRO A 726 -10.41 36.12 -5.73
C PRO A 726 -10.95 35.03 -6.64
N MET A 727 -11.61 35.37 -7.73
CA MET A 727 -12.12 34.43 -8.75
C MET A 727 -10.98 33.65 -9.43
N PHE A 728 -9.88 34.33 -9.80
CA PHE A 728 -8.72 33.66 -10.40
C PHE A 728 -8.03 32.74 -9.39
N GLY A 729 -8.04 33.11 -8.10
CA GLY A 729 -7.57 32.23 -7.02
C GLY A 729 -8.36 30.93 -6.93
N ALA A 730 -9.69 31.01 -7.01
CA ALA A 730 -10.58 29.85 -7.01
C ALA A 730 -10.42 28.95 -8.24
N ALA A 731 -10.22 29.56 -9.43
CA ALA A 731 -9.93 28.83 -10.66
C ALA A 731 -8.59 28.08 -10.60
N ALA A 732 -7.53 28.74 -10.15
CA ALA A 732 -6.19 28.15 -10.00
C ALA A 732 -6.22 26.96 -9.02
N MET A 733 -6.96 27.07 -7.92
CA MET A 733 -7.16 25.99 -6.95
C MET A 733 -7.84 24.77 -7.57
N SER A 734 -8.90 24.97 -8.36
CA SER A 734 -9.61 23.88 -9.03
C SER A 734 -8.70 23.17 -10.04
N LEU A 735 -7.90 23.94 -10.80
CA LEU A 735 -6.93 23.41 -11.76
C LEU A 735 -5.83 22.60 -11.07
N SER A 736 -5.35 23.04 -9.89
CA SER A 736 -4.35 22.32 -9.10
C SER A 736 -4.82 20.91 -8.73
N SER A 737 -6.06 20.75 -8.27
CA SER A 737 -6.63 19.43 -7.97
C SER A 737 -6.70 18.54 -9.21
N PHE A 738 -7.07 19.09 -10.37
CA PHE A 738 -7.07 18.36 -11.64
C PHE A 738 -5.66 17.90 -12.03
N CYS A 739 -4.65 18.76 -11.90
CA CYS A 739 -3.26 18.42 -12.22
C CYS A 739 -2.73 17.27 -11.33
N VAL A 740 -2.98 17.31 -10.03
CA VAL A 740 -2.57 16.26 -9.08
C VAL A 740 -3.17 14.91 -9.47
N VAL A 741 -4.46 14.86 -9.76
CA VAL A 741 -5.12 13.62 -10.15
C VAL A 741 -4.65 13.11 -11.51
N SER A 742 -4.49 14.00 -12.48
CA SER A 742 -3.98 13.64 -13.82
C SER A 742 -2.55 13.08 -13.72
N ASN A 743 -1.70 13.66 -12.86
CA ASN A 743 -0.37 13.14 -12.60
C ASN A 743 -0.41 11.75 -11.93
N ALA A 744 -1.30 11.52 -10.97
CA ALA A 744 -1.46 10.21 -10.34
C ALA A 744 -1.95 9.15 -11.34
N LEU A 745 -2.90 9.49 -12.21
CA LEU A 745 -3.39 8.58 -13.26
C LEU A 745 -2.33 8.24 -14.31
N ARG A 746 -1.27 9.06 -14.45
CA ARG A 746 -0.12 8.75 -15.31
C ARG A 746 0.59 7.46 -14.89
N LEU A 747 0.49 7.05 -13.62
CA LEU A 747 1.01 5.75 -13.15
C LEU A 747 0.41 4.56 -13.92
N ASN A 748 -0.81 4.65 -14.45
CA ASN A 748 -1.39 3.59 -15.28
C ASN A 748 -0.60 3.31 -16.58
N LEU A 749 0.26 4.23 -17.00
CA LEU A 749 1.14 4.08 -18.17
C LEU A 749 2.54 3.58 -17.79
N PHE A 750 2.78 3.32 -16.49
CA PHE A 750 4.07 2.87 -16.01
C PHE A 750 4.31 1.40 -16.31
N LYS A 751 5.46 1.08 -16.91
CA LYS A 751 5.89 -0.29 -17.24
C LYS A 751 6.79 -0.81 -16.13
N MET A 752 6.24 -1.63 -15.22
CA MET A 752 6.95 -2.10 -14.01
C MET A 752 8.05 -3.12 -14.30
N TYR A 753 7.98 -3.82 -15.44
CA TYR A 753 9.02 -4.79 -15.88
C TYR A 753 10.11 -4.16 -16.75
N ASP A 754 10.06 -2.84 -17.02
CA ASP A 754 11.08 -2.13 -17.78
C ASP A 754 12.25 -1.70 -16.88
N ALA A 755 13.36 -2.43 -16.94
CA ALA A 755 14.58 -2.18 -16.17
C ALA A 755 15.41 -0.99 -16.71
N SER A 756 15.12 -0.46 -17.90
CA SER A 756 15.95 0.57 -18.57
C SER A 756 16.06 1.88 -17.80
N LYS A 757 15.11 2.14 -16.89
CA LYS A 757 15.02 3.37 -16.09
C LYS A 757 15.44 3.19 -14.63
N ASP A 758 15.99 2.05 -14.27
CA ASP A 758 16.43 1.78 -12.91
C ASP A 758 17.54 2.74 -12.48
N LYS A 759 17.39 3.26 -11.26
CA LYS A 759 18.38 4.16 -10.65
C LYS A 759 18.79 3.58 -9.31
N LYS A 760 20.10 3.55 -9.06
CA LYS A 760 20.62 3.25 -7.73
C LYS A 760 20.02 4.23 -6.72
N LEU A 761 19.58 3.70 -5.57
CA LEU A 761 19.25 4.56 -4.43
C LEU A 761 20.48 5.44 -4.17
N LYS A 762 20.30 6.75 -4.20
CA LYS A 762 21.34 7.64 -3.67
C LYS A 762 21.48 7.20 -2.22
N ALA A 763 22.62 6.61 -1.87
CA ALA A 763 23.02 6.49 -0.48
C ALA A 763 22.69 7.85 0.12
N LYS A 764 21.81 7.92 1.14
CA LYS A 764 21.76 9.11 1.97
C LYS A 764 23.24 9.34 2.28
N LYS A 765 23.84 10.40 1.70
CA LYS A 765 25.04 10.93 2.29
C LYS A 765 24.64 10.99 3.75
N GLU A 766 25.20 10.10 4.58
CA GLU A 766 25.34 10.44 5.97
C GLU A 766 25.72 11.89 5.90
N LYS A 767 24.87 12.79 6.38
CA LYS A 767 25.37 14.08 6.79
C LYS A 767 26.56 13.62 7.58
N LYS A 768 27.76 13.83 7.03
CA LYS A 768 28.94 13.98 7.82
C LYS A 768 28.50 15.04 8.83
N ARG A 769 27.90 14.59 9.91
CA ARG A 769 28.14 15.22 11.19
C ARG A 769 29.65 15.32 11.13
N SER A 770 30.11 16.56 10.90
CA SER A 770 31.48 16.85 11.07
C SER A 770 31.89 16.00 12.24
N LYS A 771 32.87 15.09 12.05
CA LYS A 771 33.67 14.61 13.12
C LYS A 771 34.33 15.86 13.75
N LYS A 772 33.56 16.61 14.52
CA LYS A 772 33.99 16.93 15.85
C LYS A 772 34.03 15.54 16.48
N GLU A 773 35.21 15.08 16.76
CA GLU A 773 35.50 14.09 17.77
C GLU A 773 34.84 14.58 19.07
N ASP A 774 33.52 14.36 19.20
CA ASP A 774 32.87 14.36 20.47
C ASP A 774 33.41 13.08 21.14
N LYS A 775 34.33 13.30 22.05
CA LYS A 775 34.59 12.39 23.16
C LYS A 775 33.28 12.23 23.89
N THR A 776 32.39 11.36 23.39
CA THR A 776 31.28 10.83 24.19
C THR A 776 31.90 9.97 25.24
N MET A 777 32.02 10.51 26.46
CA MET A 777 32.42 9.73 27.63
C MET A 777 31.21 8.88 28.03
N LYS A 778 31.44 7.57 28.22
CA LYS A 778 30.41 6.67 28.78
C LYS A 778 30.81 6.43 30.25
N LYS A 779 29.81 6.45 31.14
CA LYS A 779 29.93 6.04 32.54
C LYS A 779 28.84 5.04 32.86
N ILE A 780 29.19 4.07 33.71
CA ILE A 780 28.25 3.07 34.22
C ILE A 780 28.12 3.30 35.73
N MET A 781 26.87 3.47 36.17
CA MET A 781 26.55 3.57 37.60
C MET A 781 25.90 2.28 38.10
N HIS A 782 26.32 1.76 39.21
CA HIS A 782 25.63 0.66 39.90
C HIS A 782 24.73 1.24 40.99
N ILE A 783 23.44 0.87 40.94
CA ILE A 783 22.40 1.45 41.78
C ILE A 783 21.61 0.36 42.47
N GLU A 784 21.53 0.43 43.78
CA GLU A 784 20.75 -0.48 44.62
C GLU A 784 19.41 0.18 45.03
N GLY A 785 18.38 -0.64 45.23
CA GLY A 785 17.05 -0.19 45.67
C GLY A 785 16.04 -0.01 44.56
N MET A 786 16.40 -0.20 43.29
CA MET A 786 15.42 -0.17 42.18
C MET A 786 14.69 -1.53 42.09
N MET A 787 13.36 -1.54 42.28
CA MET A 787 12.58 -2.79 42.34
C MET A 787 11.61 -2.96 41.16
N CYS A 788 11.46 -1.98 40.28
CA CYS A 788 10.50 -2.06 39.17
C CYS A 788 10.76 -1.00 38.08
N GLY A 789 10.12 -1.12 36.91
CA GLY A 789 10.25 -0.20 35.79
C GLY A 789 9.84 1.27 36.10
N HIS A 790 9.09 1.51 37.19
CA HIS A 790 8.79 2.88 37.63
C HIS A 790 10.01 3.54 38.27
N CYS A 791 10.83 2.75 38.99
CA CYS A 791 12.11 3.18 39.57
C CYS A 791 13.10 3.54 38.45
N GLU A 792 13.18 2.71 37.39
CA GLU A 792 14.00 3.01 36.20
C GLU A 792 13.65 4.35 35.58
N ALA A 793 12.33 4.59 35.35
CA ALA A 793 11.86 5.83 34.77
C ALA A 793 12.16 7.07 35.65
N ALA A 794 12.10 6.93 36.97
CA ALA A 794 12.43 7.99 37.90
C ALA A 794 13.92 8.35 37.89
N VAL A 795 14.81 7.33 37.94
CA VAL A 795 16.27 7.49 37.88
C VAL A 795 16.68 8.03 36.50
N LYS A 796 16.17 7.46 35.42
CA LYS A 796 16.41 7.93 34.06
C LYS A 796 16.07 9.41 33.89
N LYS A 797 14.90 9.81 34.31
CA LYS A 797 14.44 11.20 34.20
C LYS A 797 15.29 12.17 35.04
N ALA A 798 15.79 11.73 36.19
CA ALA A 798 16.64 12.55 37.03
C ALA A 798 18.04 12.73 36.40
N LEU A 799 18.62 11.68 35.84
CA LEU A 799 19.92 11.72 35.17
C LEU A 799 19.87 12.51 33.84
N GLU A 800 18.85 12.33 33.04
CA GLU A 800 18.65 13.07 31.77
C GLU A 800 18.27 14.55 32.00
N ALA A 801 17.93 14.97 33.19
CA ALA A 801 17.73 16.36 33.53
C ALA A 801 19.05 17.14 33.71
N LEU A 802 20.19 16.44 33.82
CA LEU A 802 21.51 17.06 33.88
C LEU A 802 21.98 17.50 32.47
N PRO A 803 22.41 18.75 32.28
CA PRO A 803 22.81 19.26 30.96
C PRO A 803 23.98 18.51 30.29
N GLN A 804 24.78 17.76 31.09
CA GLN A 804 25.93 16.99 30.62
C GLN A 804 25.59 15.55 30.22
N VAL A 805 24.34 15.11 30.46
CA VAL A 805 23.88 13.75 30.13
C VAL A 805 23.00 13.82 28.89
N ASP A 806 23.46 13.20 27.79
CA ASP A 806 22.68 13.14 26.53
C ASP A 806 21.64 12.01 26.57
N GLU A 807 22.01 10.87 27.17
CA GLU A 807 21.14 9.69 27.28
C GLU A 807 21.51 8.85 28.50
N ALA A 808 20.50 8.33 29.21
CA ALA A 808 20.65 7.38 30.30
C ALA A 808 19.83 6.11 30.01
N VAL A 809 20.48 4.95 30.02
CA VAL A 809 19.83 3.64 29.91
C VAL A 809 19.88 2.98 31.28
N VAL A 810 18.74 2.89 31.96
CA VAL A 810 18.61 2.37 33.34
C VAL A 810 17.92 1.02 33.31
N SER A 811 18.47 0.04 34.04
CA SER A 811 17.91 -1.31 34.22
C SER A 811 17.82 -1.67 35.71
N HIS A 812 16.59 -1.94 36.17
CA HIS A 812 16.38 -2.41 37.57
C HIS A 812 16.77 -3.89 37.74
N GLU A 813 16.69 -4.69 36.67
CA GLU A 813 17.09 -6.10 36.68
C GLU A 813 18.62 -6.25 36.80
N ALA A 814 19.38 -5.37 36.12
CA ALA A 814 20.83 -5.35 36.18
C ALA A 814 21.36 -4.47 37.32
N GLY A 815 20.57 -3.65 37.97
CA GLY A 815 20.99 -2.68 38.99
C GLY A 815 21.93 -1.60 38.42
N THR A 816 21.81 -1.22 37.11
CA THR A 816 22.77 -0.35 36.44
C THR A 816 22.10 0.81 35.71
N ALA A 817 22.86 1.92 35.58
CA ALA A 817 22.52 3.03 34.68
C ALA A 817 23.75 3.33 33.78
N GLU A 818 23.62 3.12 32.47
CA GLU A 818 24.61 3.49 31.47
C GLU A 818 24.34 4.93 30.98
N LEU A 819 25.33 5.80 31.13
CA LEU A 819 25.24 7.22 30.79
C LEU A 819 26.11 7.52 29.56
N THR A 820 25.53 8.27 28.61
CA THR A 820 26.24 8.89 27.51
C THR A 820 26.36 10.39 27.82
N LEU A 821 27.59 10.88 28.01
CA LEU A 821 27.86 12.24 28.44
C LEU A 821 28.43 13.08 27.29
N ASN A 822 27.97 14.32 27.17
CA ASN A 822 28.47 15.31 26.21
C ASN A 822 29.57 16.21 26.80
N ALA A 823 29.74 16.21 28.14
CA ALA A 823 30.78 16.92 28.87
C ALA A 823 31.16 16.17 30.14
N GLU A 824 32.34 16.45 30.67
CA GLU A 824 32.82 15.85 31.93
C GLU A 824 31.96 16.28 33.12
N ILE A 825 31.51 15.32 33.91
CA ILE A 825 30.70 15.54 35.11
C ILE A 825 31.33 14.78 36.27
N ALA A 826 31.38 15.41 37.46
CA ALA A 826 31.91 14.80 38.67
C ALA A 826 30.97 13.67 39.15
N ASP A 827 31.56 12.55 39.57
CA ASP A 827 30.80 11.38 40.04
C ASP A 827 29.91 11.68 41.25
N ASP A 828 30.31 12.61 42.11
CA ASP A 828 29.52 13.07 43.26
C ASP A 828 28.21 13.74 42.84
N VAL A 829 28.18 14.44 41.68
CA VAL A 829 26.96 15.06 41.14
C VAL A 829 26.00 13.99 40.64
N LEU A 830 26.50 12.98 39.93
CA LEU A 830 25.73 11.84 39.44
C LEU A 830 25.16 11.04 40.62
N LYS A 831 25.98 10.72 41.61
CA LYS A 831 25.56 10.02 42.84
C LYS A 831 24.46 10.77 43.55
N LYS A 832 24.66 12.04 43.82
CA LYS A 832 23.69 12.86 44.55
C LYS A 832 22.38 12.95 43.80
N THR A 833 22.39 13.03 42.45
CA THR A 833 21.18 13.09 41.63
C THR A 833 20.30 11.84 41.75
N VAL A 834 20.92 10.67 41.92
CA VAL A 834 20.23 9.39 42.12
C VAL A 834 19.83 9.21 43.60
N GLU A 835 20.69 9.59 44.54
CA GLU A 835 20.42 9.53 45.97
C GLU A 835 19.29 10.49 46.41
N ASP A 836 19.14 11.63 45.76
CA ASP A 836 18.00 12.55 45.95
C ASP A 836 16.64 11.92 45.52
N LYS A 837 16.66 10.71 44.93
CA LYS A 837 15.48 9.92 44.57
C LYS A 837 15.33 8.66 45.43
N ASP A 838 16.00 8.63 46.57
CA ASP A 838 15.96 7.53 47.57
C ASP A 838 16.54 6.20 47.06
N TYR A 839 17.51 6.23 46.13
CA TYR A 839 18.27 5.05 45.69
C TYR A 839 19.73 5.20 46.09
N THR A 840 20.43 4.07 46.31
CA THR A 840 21.83 4.05 46.73
C THR A 840 22.74 3.76 45.54
N VAL A 841 23.78 4.59 45.30
CA VAL A 841 24.77 4.38 44.25
C VAL A 841 26.00 3.73 44.84
N THR A 842 26.30 2.50 44.44
CA THR A 842 27.41 1.73 44.97
C THR A 842 28.74 2.02 44.28
N SER A 843 28.74 2.20 42.96
CA SER A 843 29.92 2.61 42.18
C SER A 843 29.55 3.41 40.94
N VAL A 844 30.53 4.17 40.44
CA VAL A 844 30.49 4.87 39.13
C VAL A 844 31.81 4.52 38.44
N GLU A 845 31.71 3.93 37.24
CA GLU A 845 32.82 3.49 36.41
C GLU A 845 32.89 4.27 35.10
#